data_09c7c86b87631b9e4544756e79a9c0c7
#
_entry.id   09c7c86b87631b9e4544756e79a9c0c7
#
_cell.length_a   1.000
_cell.length_b   1.000
_cell.length_c   1.000
_cell.angle_alpha   90.00
_cell.angle_beta   90.00
_cell.angle_gamma   90.00
#
_symmetry.space_group_name_H-M   'P 1'
#
loop_
_entity.id
_entity.type
_entity.pdbx_description
1 polymer ?
#
loop_
_entity_poly.entity_id
_entity_poly.type
_entity_poly.pdbx_seq_one_letter_code
_entity_poly.pdbx_strand_id
1 'polypeptide(L)'
;MKKEYITLFAWIFTFCSFSVANAQTTNVTQADSTKASNSATKAIVDGGIKAEKSWRNTGAVFTLPGEDLTHMTVGNLLNTLQGRIPGLTVVTGSGEPGYDNPTLYVRGQSSWNIAGNQVLIYLDGSQVDMGALSGLSAYEIESVTLLKDAAALAVYGLQGGAGVLSIKTKRGTEIPKTQITVNGRYGILSAIDLPTVMDAYGYTTGYNQALKNDGLPIKYPNPELYKAANDPYHPNVNWYDQLLKNTSTIQDYNFSFRGGNATAKYFVLMNYTNFDGLYKNADVIDKDFGTNAKYTKLNLRANVELQLNKNLSVMANISGITEDRNTPSGFAAGDVFNALMYLPASAFPVKNPNGSWGNNSVYNFNPVELLQQNGVYSSHTRTLQTTFSFTQKLDAITKGLDLRGLVSFSNQYVGVYQKLFSVPSYEIVKDANDQPVMSNGTVVYKTIGTISQSSNDNGGPFWNRTTVQAGFDYDRSFGKHTFTGMIMARRQGYNHTGLTYQVRTQGLSGDLTYDYDQKYIVNFSAAYNGSDDFEPGNRYGFFPAVGLGWIVSKEGFLKDNAAFNFLKLRASYGSTGNINEKYRFLYQQFAVSSPGWITGTANTSHGGLAEGPFTNANAAWEKKTTLNIGIDWELWRKFSGTIDVFTEKRTGILEIPSAGVPDYTGFNLQYANTGEVHNKGLEASLKFDEKHRNFEYYVGGSVAFARNKIVKRSEAPQPYNYLYTQGYPIDQMRGLVFKGFYQQSDFDANGNLKKGIPASSYTNVKPGDLKFADQDGNGIINDYDKVPLNYTKLPEITIGFNLGFKFKGFDFDAYLQGVMHRTVSLLADAPYYIKPFVNNNNITAFSANSWTPENATTATSPRLSTLSNANNTQASDFWMRNGDFLKLRSIELGYTLPQKGFLKKLDAVRIFVNGTNLFTWDKIADLEAEGLSMGYPLMKTVSFGMKVKL
;
A
#
# COMPACT_ATOMS: atom_id res chain seq x y z
N MET A 1 6.12 33.80 -12.73
CA MET A 1 6.80 32.52 -12.85
C MET A 1 6.53 31.69 -14.12
N LYS A 2 5.68 32.14 -15.05
CA LYS A 2 5.38 31.43 -16.34
C LYS A 2 6.38 31.64 -17.48
N LYS A 3 7.39 32.52 -17.35
CA LYS A 3 8.35 32.83 -18.44
C LYS A 3 9.75 32.20 -18.27
N GLU A 4 10.13 31.79 -17.10
CA GLU A 4 11.51 31.29 -16.85
C GLU A 4 11.69 29.79 -17.16
N TYR A 5 10.61 29.01 -17.19
CA TYR A 5 10.70 27.57 -17.52
C TYR A 5 10.90 27.29 -19.02
N ILE A 6 10.55 28.21 -19.90
CA ILE A 6 10.74 28.04 -21.35
C ILE A 6 12.22 28.22 -21.72
N THR A 7 12.98 29.01 -20.97
CA THR A 7 14.40 29.27 -21.24
C THR A 7 15.30 28.11 -20.80
N LEU A 8 14.95 27.38 -19.74
CA LEU A 8 15.68 26.18 -19.30
C LEU A 8 15.50 25.01 -20.28
N PHE A 9 14.32 24.91 -20.90
CA PHE A 9 14.03 23.90 -21.94
C PHE A 9 14.82 24.12 -23.23
N ALA A 10 15.08 25.36 -23.62
CA ALA A 10 15.85 25.68 -24.82
C ALA A 10 17.32 25.28 -24.69
N TRP A 11 17.92 25.36 -23.48
CA TRP A 11 19.34 24.99 -23.25
C TRP A 11 19.58 23.48 -23.29
N ILE A 12 18.63 22.65 -22.85
CA ILE A 12 18.77 21.19 -22.90
C ILE A 12 18.64 20.67 -24.34
N PHE A 13 17.82 21.31 -25.18
CA PHE A 13 17.69 20.96 -26.61
C PHE A 13 18.89 21.39 -27.46
N THR A 14 19.61 22.43 -27.06
CA THR A 14 20.77 22.94 -27.83
C THR A 14 22.00 22.06 -27.65
N PHE A 15 22.12 21.29 -26.55
CA PHE A 15 23.25 20.38 -26.33
C PHE A 15 23.13 19.04 -27.09
N CYS A 16 21.91 18.66 -27.54
CA CYS A 16 21.69 17.44 -28.32
C CYS A 16 21.78 17.61 -29.84
N SER A 17 21.97 18.81 -30.34
CA SER A 17 21.93 19.09 -31.81
C SER A 17 23.30 19.12 -32.50
N PHE A 18 24.39 18.86 -31.81
CA PHE A 18 25.74 18.80 -32.40
C PHE A 18 26.27 17.36 -32.42
N SER A 19 25.88 16.56 -33.40
CA SER A 19 26.59 15.43 -33.99
C SER A 19 25.67 14.51 -34.81
N VAL A 20 24.98 15.05 -35.79
CA VAL A 20 24.40 14.22 -36.86
C VAL A 20 24.89 14.75 -38.21
N ALA A 21 26.04 14.32 -38.59
CA ALA A 21 26.47 14.43 -39.99
C ALA A 21 27.24 13.15 -40.37
N ASN A 22 26.69 12.46 -41.38
CA ASN A 22 27.30 11.42 -42.19
C ASN A 22 27.53 10.04 -41.56
N ALA A 23 26.56 9.14 -41.73
CA ALA A 23 26.84 7.69 -41.94
C ALA A 23 26.05 7.20 -43.15
N GLN A 24 26.78 6.72 -44.14
CA GLN A 24 26.27 6.10 -45.36
C GLN A 24 25.51 4.81 -45.06
N THR A 25 24.41 4.64 -45.77
CA THR A 25 23.56 3.45 -45.79
C THR A 25 24.31 2.22 -46.31
N THR A 26 24.48 1.22 -45.46
CA THR A 26 24.68 -0.17 -45.88
C THR A 26 23.48 -0.98 -45.41
N ASN A 27 22.80 -1.58 -46.36
CA ASN A 27 21.69 -2.53 -46.15
C ASN A 27 22.19 -3.71 -45.30
N VAL A 28 21.72 -3.83 -44.07
CA VAL A 28 21.84 -5.04 -43.27
C VAL A 28 20.41 -5.57 -43.02
N THR A 29 20.19 -6.75 -43.59
CA THR A 29 19.02 -7.61 -43.44
C THR A 29 18.57 -7.65 -41.96
N GLN A 30 17.26 -7.50 -41.74
CA GLN A 30 16.56 -7.68 -40.47
C GLN A 30 17.04 -8.94 -39.72
N ALA A 31 17.80 -8.75 -38.68
CA ALA A 31 18.03 -9.81 -37.69
C ALA A 31 16.81 -9.86 -36.76
N ASP A 32 16.16 -11.00 -36.78
CA ASP A 32 14.99 -11.39 -36.03
C ASP A 32 15.17 -11.12 -34.53
N SER A 33 14.60 -10.02 -34.00
CA SER A 33 14.61 -9.66 -32.57
C SER A 33 13.65 -10.50 -31.72
N THR A 34 13.12 -11.60 -32.30
CA THR A 34 12.13 -12.48 -31.64
C THR A 34 12.70 -13.80 -31.10
N LYS A 35 14.00 -13.90 -30.92
CA LYS A 35 14.61 -15.01 -30.14
C LYS A 35 15.06 -14.61 -28.77
N ALA A 36 14.19 -14.02 -27.96
CA ALA A 36 14.29 -14.15 -26.52
C ALA A 36 13.73 -15.53 -26.15
N SER A 37 14.54 -16.58 -26.27
CA SER A 37 14.23 -17.81 -25.56
C SER A 37 14.27 -17.46 -24.08
N ASN A 38 13.11 -17.43 -23.45
CA ASN A 38 12.93 -17.32 -21.99
C ASN A 38 13.44 -18.63 -21.34
N SER A 39 14.69 -18.96 -21.53
CA SER A 39 15.28 -20.05 -20.78
C SER A 39 15.68 -19.47 -19.43
N ALA A 40 15.20 -20.07 -18.35
CA ALA A 40 15.56 -19.78 -16.96
C ALA A 40 17.08 -19.65 -16.74
N THR A 41 17.87 -20.14 -17.69
CA THR A 41 19.33 -20.15 -17.66
C THR A 41 19.99 -18.82 -18.08
N LYS A 42 19.26 -17.89 -18.72
CA LYS A 42 19.85 -16.62 -19.24
C LYS A 42 19.42 -15.38 -18.46
N ALA A 43 18.38 -15.46 -17.65
CA ALA A 43 17.89 -14.32 -16.88
C ALA A 43 18.92 -13.88 -15.82
N ILE A 44 19.01 -12.58 -15.60
CA ILE A 44 19.80 -11.98 -14.52
C ILE A 44 18.85 -11.61 -13.39
N VAL A 45 19.18 -12.04 -12.18
CA VAL A 45 18.56 -11.57 -10.94
C VAL A 45 19.33 -10.35 -10.48
N ASP A 46 18.71 -9.19 -10.48
CA ASP A 46 19.32 -7.94 -10.07
C ASP A 46 18.72 -7.49 -8.73
N GLY A 47 19.46 -7.73 -7.66
CA GLY A 47 19.07 -7.32 -6.30
C GLY A 47 19.38 -5.86 -5.97
N GLY A 48 20.01 -5.12 -6.88
CA GLY A 48 20.45 -3.75 -6.65
C GLY A 48 21.89 -3.67 -6.15
N ILE A 49 22.28 -4.39 -5.11
CA ILE A 49 23.69 -4.47 -4.63
C ILE A 49 24.44 -5.57 -5.39
N LYS A 50 23.79 -6.73 -5.59
CA LYS A 50 24.33 -7.89 -6.29
C LYS A 50 23.45 -8.21 -7.50
N ALA A 51 24.06 -8.50 -8.64
CA ALA A 51 23.39 -9.05 -9.82
C ALA A 51 24.02 -10.41 -10.17
N GLU A 52 23.20 -11.42 -10.44
CA GLU A 52 23.66 -12.78 -10.68
C GLU A 52 22.80 -13.49 -11.74
N LYS A 53 23.39 -14.45 -12.44
CA LYS A 53 22.64 -15.34 -13.37
C LYS A 53 21.62 -16.16 -12.58
N SER A 54 20.36 -16.23 -13.02
CA SER A 54 19.26 -16.87 -12.29
C SER A 54 19.53 -18.35 -11.97
N TRP A 55 20.21 -19.08 -12.88
CA TRP A 55 20.55 -20.48 -12.64
C TRP A 55 21.55 -20.68 -11.50
N ARG A 56 22.41 -19.68 -11.23
CA ARG A 56 23.42 -19.71 -10.15
C ARG A 56 22.85 -19.27 -8.80
N ASN A 57 21.79 -18.46 -8.82
CA ASN A 57 21.17 -17.96 -7.60
C ASN A 57 20.63 -19.08 -6.71
N THR A 58 21.02 -19.11 -5.44
CA THR A 58 20.57 -20.09 -4.44
C THR A 58 19.45 -19.58 -3.54
N GLY A 59 19.15 -18.28 -3.61
CA GLY A 59 18.12 -17.64 -2.80
C GLY A 59 16.72 -17.71 -3.41
N ALA A 60 15.71 -17.45 -2.58
CA ALA A 60 14.31 -17.29 -2.99
C ALA A 60 14.09 -15.90 -3.56
N VAL A 61 14.01 -15.81 -4.87
CA VAL A 61 13.89 -14.56 -5.63
C VAL A 61 12.82 -14.69 -6.70
N PHE A 62 12.06 -13.62 -6.93
CA PHE A 62 11.11 -13.54 -8.04
C PHE A 62 11.31 -12.25 -8.80
N THR A 63 11.41 -12.32 -10.12
CA THR A 63 11.57 -11.15 -11.00
C THR A 63 10.35 -11.02 -11.91
N LEU A 64 9.70 -9.85 -11.85
CA LEU A 64 8.59 -9.45 -12.71
C LEU A 64 9.10 -8.52 -13.81
N PRO A 65 8.86 -8.81 -15.10
CA PRO A 65 9.18 -7.90 -16.20
C PRO A 65 8.41 -6.58 -16.09
N GLY A 66 9.06 -5.46 -16.39
CA GLY A 66 8.40 -4.15 -16.37
C GLY A 66 7.27 -3.99 -17.38
N GLU A 67 7.25 -4.79 -18.44
CA GLU A 67 6.16 -4.79 -19.43
C GLU A 67 4.83 -5.22 -18.80
N ASP A 68 4.83 -6.18 -17.89
CA ASP A 68 3.63 -6.67 -17.20
C ASP A 68 2.94 -5.58 -16.37
N LEU A 69 3.70 -4.56 -15.93
CA LEU A 69 3.17 -3.42 -15.16
C LEU A 69 2.38 -2.44 -16.03
N THR A 70 2.60 -2.46 -17.35
CA THR A 70 1.97 -1.51 -18.27
C THR A 70 0.51 -1.86 -18.62
N HIS A 71 0.01 -3.02 -18.21
CA HIS A 71 -1.36 -3.49 -18.47
C HIS A 71 -2.40 -2.98 -17.47
N MET A 72 -2.03 -2.05 -16.58
CA MET A 72 -2.96 -1.41 -15.65
C MET A 72 -2.89 0.10 -15.77
N THR A 73 -4.05 0.76 -15.69
CA THR A 73 -4.15 2.22 -15.64
C THR A 73 -4.38 2.65 -14.21
N VAL A 74 -3.30 3.10 -13.55
CA VAL A 74 -3.29 3.48 -12.13
C VAL A 74 -2.48 4.76 -11.92
N GLY A 75 -2.77 5.51 -10.87
CA GLY A 75 -1.99 6.70 -10.47
C GLY A 75 -0.62 6.34 -9.90
N ASN A 76 -0.55 5.25 -9.13
CA ASN A 76 0.63 4.79 -8.40
C ASN A 76 1.14 3.45 -8.94
N LEU A 77 2.43 3.42 -9.31
CA LEU A 77 3.10 2.22 -9.84
C LEU A 77 2.95 0.99 -8.92
N LEU A 78 3.06 1.17 -7.60
CA LEU A 78 3.04 0.05 -6.66
C LEU A 78 1.72 -0.74 -6.68
N ASN A 79 0.62 -0.11 -7.06
CA ASN A 79 -0.67 -0.78 -7.22
C ASN A 79 -0.69 -1.79 -8.38
N THR A 80 0.25 -1.70 -9.33
CA THR A 80 0.40 -2.70 -10.40
C THR A 80 1.01 -4.02 -9.92
N LEU A 81 1.62 -4.04 -8.72
CA LEU A 81 2.28 -5.22 -8.15
C LEU A 81 1.32 -6.18 -7.44
N GLN A 82 0.05 -5.77 -7.22
CA GLN A 82 -0.94 -6.53 -6.46
C GLN A 82 -1.11 -7.95 -7.00
N GLY A 83 -0.76 -8.96 -6.18
CA GLY A 83 -0.86 -10.39 -6.49
C GLY A 83 0.11 -10.93 -7.54
N ARG A 84 0.88 -10.08 -8.25
CA ARG A 84 1.78 -10.50 -9.35
C ARG A 84 3.06 -11.16 -8.87
N ILE A 85 3.50 -10.89 -7.65
CA ILE A 85 4.76 -11.38 -7.09
C ILE A 85 4.44 -12.32 -5.93
N PRO A 86 4.69 -13.64 -6.02
CA PRO A 86 4.42 -14.58 -4.93
C PRO A 86 5.23 -14.21 -3.68
N GLY A 87 4.54 -14.13 -2.55
CA GLY A 87 5.10 -13.70 -1.27
C GLY A 87 5.11 -12.20 -1.03
N LEU A 88 4.65 -11.36 -1.99
CA LEU A 88 4.40 -9.93 -1.79
C LEU A 88 2.91 -9.68 -1.62
N THR A 89 2.51 -9.19 -0.46
CA THR A 89 1.14 -8.70 -0.20
C THR A 89 1.13 -7.19 -0.33
N VAL A 90 0.25 -6.68 -1.18
CA VAL A 90 0.07 -5.24 -1.45
C VAL A 90 -1.34 -4.86 -1.01
N VAL A 91 -1.48 -3.97 -0.04
CA VAL A 91 -2.76 -3.55 0.53
C VAL A 91 -3.01 -2.09 0.19
N THR A 92 -4.03 -1.81 -0.61
CA THR A 92 -4.43 -0.45 -1.00
C THR A 92 -5.62 0.00 -0.15
N GLY A 93 -5.48 1.13 0.53
CA GLY A 93 -6.50 1.66 1.43
C GLY A 93 -7.35 2.79 0.85
N SER A 94 -6.94 3.42 -0.26
CA SER A 94 -7.61 4.58 -0.85
C SER A 94 -7.45 4.60 -2.36
N GLY A 95 -8.47 5.06 -3.08
CA GLY A 95 -8.43 5.36 -4.51
C GLY A 95 -8.25 6.86 -4.81
N GLU A 96 -7.96 7.67 -3.80
CA GLU A 96 -7.81 9.11 -3.95
C GLU A 96 -6.60 9.48 -4.80
N PRO A 97 -6.77 10.36 -5.81
CA PRO A 97 -5.67 10.79 -6.67
C PRO A 97 -4.47 11.33 -5.87
N GLY A 98 -3.30 10.66 -6.02
CA GLY A 98 -2.07 11.01 -5.33
C GLY A 98 -1.99 10.65 -3.83
N TYR A 99 -2.99 9.95 -3.28
CA TYR A 99 -3.00 9.35 -1.93
C TYR A 99 -3.37 7.86 -1.94
N ASP A 100 -3.06 7.19 -3.03
CA ASP A 100 -3.30 5.77 -3.28
C ASP A 100 -2.06 4.89 -3.00
N ASN A 101 -1.18 5.32 -2.08
CA ASN A 101 0.00 4.55 -1.68
C ASN A 101 -0.40 3.27 -0.96
N PRO A 102 0.01 2.08 -1.45
CA PRO A 102 -0.26 0.84 -0.77
C PRO A 102 0.76 0.55 0.34
N THR A 103 0.38 -0.32 1.27
CA THR A 103 1.32 -0.94 2.22
C THR A 103 1.81 -2.28 1.67
N LEU A 104 3.10 -2.54 1.80
CA LEU A 104 3.77 -3.74 1.29
C LEU A 104 4.21 -4.65 2.43
N TYR A 105 3.96 -5.96 2.30
CA TYR A 105 4.45 -6.99 3.22
C TYR A 105 5.09 -8.12 2.43
N VAL A 106 6.25 -8.61 2.89
CA VAL A 106 6.91 -9.79 2.32
C VAL A 106 6.72 -10.97 3.25
N ARG A 107 6.11 -12.05 2.74
CA ARG A 107 5.79 -13.26 3.52
C ARG A 107 4.90 -12.98 4.74
N GLY A 108 3.98 -12.00 4.59
CA GLY A 108 3.11 -11.56 5.68
C GLY A 108 3.83 -10.70 6.73
N GLN A 109 3.26 -10.63 7.92
CA GLN A 109 3.77 -9.84 9.03
C GLN A 109 4.66 -10.73 9.92
N SER A 110 5.84 -10.25 10.28
CA SER A 110 6.79 -10.98 11.13
C SER A 110 7.24 -10.21 12.37
N SER A 111 6.76 -8.96 12.54
CA SER A 111 6.94 -8.14 13.74
C SER A 111 5.65 -7.40 14.04
N TRP A 112 5.30 -7.21 15.32
CA TRP A 112 4.22 -6.31 15.72
C TRP A 112 4.62 -4.83 15.64
N ASN A 113 5.90 -4.53 15.49
CA ASN A 113 6.36 -3.19 15.16
C ASN A 113 6.15 -2.93 13.66
N ILE A 114 5.33 -1.95 13.31
CA ILE A 114 4.99 -1.63 11.92
C ILE A 114 6.25 -1.40 11.08
N ALA A 115 7.19 -0.60 11.56
CA ALA A 115 8.47 -0.36 10.89
C ALA A 115 9.32 -1.63 10.73
N GLY A 116 9.13 -2.64 11.59
CA GLY A 116 9.75 -3.95 11.47
C GLY A 116 9.35 -4.73 10.22
N ASN A 117 8.25 -4.38 9.58
CA ASN A 117 7.74 -5.04 8.37
C ASN A 117 7.93 -4.20 7.10
N GLN A 118 8.57 -3.03 7.19
CA GLN A 118 8.79 -2.17 6.02
C GLN A 118 9.76 -2.80 5.04
N VAL A 119 9.28 -3.04 3.82
CA VAL A 119 10.08 -3.58 2.72
C VAL A 119 11.13 -2.56 2.29
N LEU A 120 12.38 -3.00 2.23
CA LEU A 120 13.48 -2.17 1.77
C LEU A 120 13.43 -2.03 0.26
N ILE A 121 13.53 -0.80 -0.26
CA ILE A 121 13.38 -0.53 -1.67
C ILE A 121 14.69 -0.02 -2.27
N TYR A 122 15.10 -0.66 -3.36
CA TYR A 122 16.24 -0.24 -4.17
C TYR A 122 15.77 0.19 -5.56
N LEU A 123 16.27 1.33 -6.02
CA LEU A 123 16.09 1.82 -7.40
C LEU A 123 17.49 1.99 -8.02
N ASP A 124 17.75 1.21 -9.07
CA ASP A 124 19.04 1.23 -9.78
C ASP A 124 20.29 1.13 -8.87
N GLY A 125 20.22 0.28 -7.84
CA GLY A 125 21.32 0.02 -6.91
C GLY A 125 21.40 0.97 -5.72
N SER A 126 20.51 1.95 -5.61
CA SER A 126 20.44 2.87 -4.46
C SER A 126 19.13 2.72 -3.70
N GLN A 127 19.18 2.79 -2.38
CA GLN A 127 18.00 2.75 -1.53
C GLN A 127 17.19 4.04 -1.68
N VAL A 128 15.88 3.91 -1.80
CA VAL A 128 14.91 5.02 -1.87
C VAL A 128 13.73 4.76 -0.94
N ASP A 129 12.97 5.80 -0.64
CA ASP A 129 11.75 5.68 0.15
C ASP A 129 10.55 5.30 -0.74
N MET A 130 9.53 4.71 -0.14
CA MET A 130 8.32 4.26 -0.84
C MET A 130 7.63 5.42 -1.58
N GLY A 131 7.58 6.61 -1.00
CA GLY A 131 7.03 7.81 -1.64
C GLY A 131 7.72 8.21 -2.94
N ALA A 132 9.02 7.89 -3.09
CA ALA A 132 9.74 8.13 -4.34
C ALA A 132 9.32 7.20 -5.48
N LEU A 133 8.69 6.07 -5.18
CA LEU A 133 8.20 5.11 -6.19
C LEU A 133 6.83 5.45 -6.75
N SER A 134 5.99 6.12 -5.97
CA SER A 134 4.65 6.51 -6.42
C SER A 134 4.70 7.37 -7.68
N GLY A 135 5.73 8.21 -7.78
CA GLY A 135 5.97 9.08 -8.93
C GLY A 135 6.54 8.40 -10.17
N LEU A 136 6.99 7.13 -10.11
CA LEU A 136 7.54 6.43 -11.28
C LEU A 136 6.45 6.04 -12.28
N SER A 137 6.84 5.94 -13.54
CA SER A 137 6.00 5.40 -14.62
C SER A 137 6.30 3.92 -14.85
N ALA A 138 5.28 3.09 -15.09
CA ALA A 138 5.47 1.69 -15.50
C ALA A 138 6.32 1.58 -16.79
N TYR A 139 6.30 2.61 -17.64
CA TYR A 139 7.05 2.63 -18.91
C TYR A 139 8.56 2.83 -18.76
N GLU A 140 9.06 3.25 -17.59
CA GLU A 140 10.50 3.36 -17.32
C GLU A 140 11.11 2.10 -16.70
N ILE A 141 10.27 1.17 -16.23
CA ILE A 141 10.71 -0.02 -15.51
C ILE A 141 11.15 -1.12 -16.49
N GLU A 142 12.35 -1.66 -16.28
CA GLU A 142 12.86 -2.87 -16.95
C GLU A 142 12.38 -4.13 -16.21
N SER A 143 12.54 -4.15 -14.87
CA SER A 143 12.14 -5.27 -14.03
C SER A 143 11.96 -4.85 -12.57
N VAL A 144 11.14 -5.64 -11.86
CA VAL A 144 10.97 -5.58 -10.41
C VAL A 144 11.35 -6.94 -9.83
N THR A 145 12.32 -6.96 -8.94
CA THR A 145 12.85 -8.19 -8.30
C THR A 145 12.59 -8.16 -6.81
N LEU A 146 11.92 -9.18 -6.29
CA LEU A 146 11.69 -9.37 -4.86
C LEU A 146 12.66 -10.41 -4.30
N LEU A 147 13.44 -10.04 -3.29
CA LEU A 147 14.35 -10.90 -2.54
C LEU A 147 13.72 -11.23 -1.18
N LYS A 148 13.70 -12.52 -0.79
CA LYS A 148 12.85 -12.99 0.31
C LYS A 148 13.58 -13.75 1.41
N ASP A 149 14.67 -14.46 1.10
CA ASP A 149 15.36 -15.34 2.03
C ASP A 149 16.77 -14.85 2.41
N ALA A 150 17.40 -15.54 3.35
CA ALA A 150 18.67 -15.11 3.91
C ALA A 150 19.81 -15.07 2.87
N ALA A 151 19.91 -16.01 1.91
CA ALA A 151 20.97 -16.02 0.92
C ALA A 151 20.90 -14.79 0.00
N ALA A 152 19.68 -14.36 -0.34
CA ALA A 152 19.47 -13.15 -1.14
C ALA A 152 19.63 -11.86 -0.32
N LEU A 153 19.35 -11.89 0.99
CA LEU A 153 19.22 -10.70 1.85
C LEU A 153 20.43 -10.42 2.74
N ALA A 154 21.32 -11.39 2.99
CA ALA A 154 22.44 -11.20 3.93
C ALA A 154 23.35 -10.01 3.59
N VAL A 155 23.55 -9.71 2.31
CA VAL A 155 24.35 -8.55 1.85
C VAL A 155 23.76 -7.19 2.25
N TYR A 156 22.45 -7.14 2.60
CA TYR A 156 21.80 -5.94 3.14
C TYR A 156 21.90 -5.84 4.67
N GLY A 157 22.26 -6.95 5.33
CA GLY A 157 22.56 -7.07 6.74
C GLY A 157 21.49 -6.50 7.64
N LEU A 158 21.82 -5.40 8.33
CA LEU A 158 20.99 -4.75 9.34
C LEU A 158 19.64 -4.22 8.82
N GLN A 159 19.45 -4.10 7.52
CA GLN A 159 18.21 -3.56 6.91
C GLN A 159 17.43 -4.62 6.11
N GLY A 160 17.97 -5.83 5.92
CA GLY A 160 17.37 -6.88 5.08
C GLY A 160 16.17 -7.63 5.69
N GLY A 161 15.84 -7.39 6.97
CA GLY A 161 14.91 -8.24 7.73
C GLY A 161 13.47 -8.31 7.22
N ALA A 162 12.98 -7.30 6.52
CA ALA A 162 11.62 -7.26 5.98
C ALA A 162 11.53 -7.63 4.49
N GLY A 163 12.64 -8.05 3.86
CA GLY A 163 12.72 -8.29 2.42
C GLY A 163 13.15 -7.05 1.63
N VAL A 164 13.56 -7.28 0.38
CA VAL A 164 14.04 -6.21 -0.52
C VAL A 164 13.30 -6.26 -1.84
N LEU A 165 12.76 -5.12 -2.26
CA LEU A 165 12.19 -4.90 -3.58
C LEU A 165 13.18 -4.07 -4.40
N SER A 166 13.82 -4.70 -5.38
CA SER A 166 14.77 -4.07 -6.29
C SER A 166 14.07 -3.72 -7.60
N ILE A 167 14.13 -2.46 -7.98
CA ILE A 167 13.55 -1.93 -9.21
C ILE A 167 14.68 -1.48 -10.11
N LYS A 168 14.69 -2.01 -11.31
CA LYS A 168 15.63 -1.64 -12.38
C LYS A 168 14.90 -0.84 -13.43
N THR A 169 15.44 0.31 -13.78
CA THR A 169 14.92 1.13 -14.87
C THR A 169 15.54 0.76 -16.21
N LYS A 170 14.84 1.05 -17.31
CA LYS A 170 15.29 0.77 -18.69
C LYS A 170 16.60 1.48 -18.98
N ARG A 171 17.47 0.80 -19.74
CA ARG A 171 18.78 1.28 -20.16
C ARG A 171 18.81 1.51 -21.66
N GLY A 172 19.81 2.26 -22.11
CA GLY A 172 20.18 2.34 -23.50
C GLY A 172 20.59 0.99 -24.08
N THR A 173 20.50 0.83 -25.37
CA THR A 173 20.95 -0.36 -26.11
C THR A 173 21.70 0.06 -27.35
N GLU A 174 22.62 -0.81 -27.81
CA GLU A 174 23.30 -0.62 -29.10
C GLU A 174 22.33 -0.93 -30.22
N ILE A 175 21.85 0.10 -30.89
CA ILE A 175 20.92 0.01 -32.02
C ILE A 175 21.29 1.06 -33.07
N PRO A 176 21.20 0.71 -34.38
CA PRO A 176 21.60 1.62 -35.45
C PRO A 176 20.80 2.92 -35.50
N LYS A 177 19.53 2.87 -35.05
CA LYS A 177 18.61 4.02 -35.05
C LYS A 177 18.00 4.18 -33.66
N THR A 178 17.98 5.41 -33.15
CA THR A 178 17.25 5.73 -31.92
C THR A 178 15.80 5.32 -32.02
N GLN A 179 15.35 4.49 -31.10
CA GLN A 179 13.94 4.10 -30.96
C GLN A 179 13.20 5.17 -30.17
N ILE A 180 12.21 5.77 -30.81
CA ILE A 180 11.29 6.72 -30.16
C ILE A 180 9.99 5.98 -29.92
N THR A 181 9.48 6.03 -28.70
CA THR A 181 8.18 5.46 -28.36
C THR A 181 7.29 6.53 -27.73
N VAL A 182 6.10 6.69 -28.29
CA VAL A 182 5.05 7.55 -27.76
C VAL A 182 3.90 6.65 -27.33
N ASN A 183 3.44 6.82 -26.09
CA ASN A 183 2.29 6.11 -25.59
C ASN A 183 1.33 7.09 -24.92
N GLY A 184 0.07 7.09 -25.33
CA GLY A 184 -1.00 7.90 -24.75
C GLY A 184 -2.16 7.03 -24.31
N ARG A 185 -2.74 7.36 -23.16
CA ARG A 185 -3.83 6.64 -22.55
C ARG A 185 -4.82 7.61 -21.93
N TYR A 186 -6.12 7.39 -22.17
CA TYR A 186 -7.22 8.13 -21.56
C TYR A 186 -8.17 7.14 -20.89
N GLY A 187 -8.35 7.27 -19.58
CA GLY A 187 -9.19 6.38 -18.78
C GLY A 187 -10.38 7.11 -18.17
N ILE A 188 -11.52 6.44 -18.12
CA ILE A 188 -12.72 6.83 -17.40
C ILE A 188 -12.80 5.95 -16.16
N LEU A 189 -12.92 6.60 -15.01
CA LEU A 189 -12.96 5.96 -13.70
C LEU A 189 -14.34 6.11 -13.09
N SER A 190 -14.73 5.13 -12.28
CA SER A 190 -15.90 5.21 -11.38
C SER A 190 -15.58 4.47 -10.08
N ALA A 191 -16.28 4.81 -9.00
CA ALA A 191 -16.16 4.07 -7.75
C ALA A 191 -16.50 2.60 -7.95
N ILE A 192 -15.79 1.69 -7.28
CA ILE A 192 -16.11 0.25 -7.32
C ILE A 192 -17.42 0.05 -6.59
N ASP A 193 -17.51 0.55 -5.37
CA ASP A 193 -18.70 0.47 -4.53
C ASP A 193 -18.76 1.67 -3.58
N LEU A 194 -20.00 2.03 -3.17
CA LEU A 194 -20.27 3.08 -2.20
C LEU A 194 -21.29 2.53 -1.20
N PRO A 195 -21.13 2.79 0.10
CA PRO A 195 -22.07 2.33 1.11
C PRO A 195 -23.49 2.85 0.86
N THR A 196 -24.49 1.98 1.02
CA THR A 196 -25.89 2.36 0.88
C THR A 196 -26.42 2.93 2.18
N VAL A 197 -26.84 4.18 2.17
CA VAL A 197 -27.54 4.86 3.28
C VAL A 197 -29.04 4.90 3.03
N MET A 198 -29.85 4.93 4.10
CA MET A 198 -31.28 5.06 3.97
C MET A 198 -31.68 6.49 3.60
N ASP A 199 -32.82 6.63 2.93
CA ASP A 199 -33.42 7.93 2.64
C ASP A 199 -33.99 8.60 3.91
N ALA A 200 -34.48 9.83 3.78
CA ALA A 200 -34.99 10.59 4.91
C ALA A 200 -36.22 9.92 5.58
N TYR A 201 -37.06 9.25 4.82
CA TYR A 201 -38.19 8.50 5.39
C TYR A 201 -37.69 7.30 6.21
N GLY A 202 -36.76 6.53 5.67
CA GLY A 202 -36.14 5.39 6.38
C GLY A 202 -35.43 5.85 7.65
N TYR A 203 -34.70 6.99 7.59
CA TYR A 203 -34.04 7.56 8.75
C TYR A 203 -35.07 7.96 9.84
N THR A 204 -36.06 8.78 9.49
CA THR A 204 -37.01 9.33 10.48
C THR A 204 -37.88 8.23 11.11
N THR A 205 -38.34 7.25 10.32
CA THR A 205 -39.06 6.08 10.80
C THR A 205 -38.18 5.22 11.72
N GLY A 206 -36.94 4.92 11.30
CA GLY A 206 -35.98 4.15 12.11
C GLY A 206 -35.61 4.87 13.41
N TYR A 207 -35.43 6.21 13.36
CA TYR A 207 -35.15 7.02 14.55
C TYR A 207 -36.29 6.95 15.56
N ASN A 208 -37.53 7.09 15.09
CA ASN A 208 -38.72 6.94 15.96
C ASN A 208 -38.82 5.55 16.57
N GLN A 209 -38.50 4.49 15.79
CA GLN A 209 -38.44 3.12 16.30
C GLN A 209 -37.33 2.98 17.40
N ALA A 210 -36.20 3.61 17.19
CA ALA A 210 -35.12 3.61 18.19
C ALA A 210 -35.53 4.30 19.50
N LEU A 211 -36.19 5.47 19.41
CA LEU A 211 -36.73 6.17 20.56
C LEU A 211 -37.78 5.34 21.30
N LYS A 212 -38.68 4.67 20.56
CA LYS A 212 -39.68 3.73 21.12
C LYS A 212 -39.00 2.58 21.90
N ASN A 213 -37.95 1.98 21.32
CA ASN A 213 -37.15 0.92 21.96
C ASN A 213 -36.47 1.40 23.24
N ASP A 214 -36.11 2.69 23.31
CA ASP A 214 -35.44 3.31 24.45
C ASP A 214 -36.46 3.84 25.50
N GLY A 215 -37.77 3.84 25.18
CA GLY A 215 -38.82 4.37 26.04
C GLY A 215 -38.91 5.90 26.04
N LEU A 216 -38.43 6.52 24.95
CA LEU A 216 -38.37 7.98 24.75
C LEU A 216 -39.51 8.47 23.84
N PRO A 217 -39.94 9.74 23.95
CA PRO A 217 -40.91 10.33 23.02
C PRO A 217 -40.39 10.35 21.59
N ILE A 218 -41.29 10.11 20.60
CA ILE A 218 -40.94 10.21 19.19
C ILE A 218 -40.53 11.63 18.81
N LYS A 219 -39.56 11.75 17.89
CA LYS A 219 -39.02 13.03 17.41
C LYS A 219 -39.70 13.50 16.12
N TYR A 220 -40.09 12.59 15.26
CA TYR A 220 -40.68 12.89 13.96
C TYR A 220 -42.19 12.48 13.99
N PRO A 221 -43.12 13.43 14.29
CA PRO A 221 -44.55 13.08 14.40
C PRO A 221 -45.13 12.59 13.11
N ASN A 222 -44.68 13.08 11.96
CA ASN A 222 -45.16 12.69 10.65
C ASN A 222 -44.02 12.36 9.67
N PRO A 223 -43.39 11.14 9.74
CA PRO A 223 -42.30 10.73 8.85
C PRO A 223 -42.68 10.75 7.36
N GLU A 224 -43.99 10.64 7.02
CA GLU A 224 -44.46 10.67 5.63
C GLU A 224 -44.07 11.96 4.87
N LEU A 225 -43.94 13.09 5.58
CA LEU A 225 -43.49 14.35 4.98
C LEU A 225 -42.09 14.27 4.34
N TYR A 226 -41.24 13.36 4.85
CA TYR A 226 -39.88 13.16 4.39
C TYR A 226 -39.74 12.25 3.15
N LYS A 227 -40.88 11.77 2.59
CA LYS A 227 -40.86 11.00 1.32
C LYS A 227 -40.65 11.90 0.10
N ALA A 228 -41.11 13.16 0.20
CA ALA A 228 -41.01 14.11 -0.93
C ALA A 228 -39.59 14.65 -1.08
N ALA A 229 -38.99 14.49 -2.26
CA ALA A 229 -37.63 14.99 -2.53
C ALA A 229 -37.52 16.52 -2.60
N ASN A 230 -38.64 17.25 -2.74
CA ASN A 230 -38.62 18.69 -3.07
C ASN A 230 -39.17 19.59 -1.94
N ASP A 231 -39.39 19.04 -0.74
CA ASP A 231 -39.76 19.85 0.41
C ASP A 231 -38.53 20.34 1.17
N PRO A 232 -38.18 21.64 1.12
CA PRO A 232 -37.00 22.17 1.81
C PRO A 232 -37.16 22.15 3.33
N TYR A 233 -38.41 22.03 3.85
CA TYR A 233 -38.67 21.96 5.28
C TYR A 233 -38.60 20.53 5.83
N HIS A 234 -38.86 19.52 4.96
CA HIS A 234 -38.69 18.11 5.28
C HIS A 234 -37.73 17.48 4.23
N PRO A 235 -36.45 17.82 4.26
CA PRO A 235 -35.50 17.49 3.20
C PRO A 235 -35.28 15.98 3.07
N ASN A 236 -35.08 15.54 1.82
CA ASN A 236 -34.65 14.17 1.50
C ASN A 236 -33.46 14.26 0.52
N VAL A 237 -32.28 14.54 1.05
CA VAL A 237 -31.07 14.82 0.28
C VAL A 237 -30.23 13.57 0.10
N ASN A 238 -30.03 13.15 -1.14
CA ASN A 238 -28.99 12.15 -1.44
C ASN A 238 -27.62 12.85 -1.49
N TRP A 239 -26.87 12.81 -0.39
CA TRP A 239 -25.60 13.49 -0.24
C TRP A 239 -24.52 12.97 -1.20
N TYR A 240 -24.53 11.66 -1.53
CA TYR A 240 -23.60 11.11 -2.53
C TYR A 240 -23.83 11.74 -3.91
N ASP A 241 -25.10 11.85 -4.34
CA ASP A 241 -25.45 12.48 -5.62
C ASP A 241 -25.16 13.99 -5.64
N GLN A 242 -25.20 14.67 -4.48
CA GLN A 242 -24.84 16.08 -4.40
C GLN A 242 -23.34 16.33 -4.51
N LEU A 243 -22.53 15.44 -3.97
CA LEU A 243 -21.09 15.63 -3.84
C LEU A 243 -20.26 14.94 -4.90
N LEU A 244 -20.70 13.76 -5.41
CA LEU A 244 -19.88 12.93 -6.26
C LEU A 244 -20.37 12.89 -7.71
N LYS A 245 -19.41 12.94 -8.63
CA LYS A 245 -19.61 12.59 -10.04
C LYS A 245 -19.68 11.07 -10.16
N ASN A 246 -20.44 10.58 -11.11
CA ASN A 246 -20.47 9.14 -11.42
C ASN A 246 -19.17 8.66 -12.04
N THR A 247 -18.43 9.55 -12.71
CA THR A 247 -17.17 9.23 -13.38
C THR A 247 -16.15 10.35 -13.21
N SER A 248 -14.89 9.97 -13.28
CA SER A 248 -13.74 10.84 -13.34
C SER A 248 -12.80 10.41 -14.46
N THR A 249 -11.65 11.07 -14.64
CA THR A 249 -10.73 10.79 -15.73
C THR A 249 -9.28 10.66 -15.27
N ILE A 250 -8.52 9.79 -15.96
CA ILE A 250 -7.08 9.72 -15.86
C ILE A 250 -6.45 9.78 -17.26
N GLN A 251 -5.43 10.60 -17.39
CA GLN A 251 -4.65 10.75 -18.62
C GLN A 251 -3.20 10.42 -18.31
N ASP A 252 -2.57 9.61 -19.16
CA ASP A 252 -1.18 9.18 -18.99
C ASP A 252 -0.47 9.20 -20.34
N TYR A 253 0.52 10.08 -20.49
CA TYR A 253 1.29 10.30 -21.71
C TYR A 253 2.76 10.04 -21.44
N ASN A 254 3.37 9.19 -22.27
CA ASN A 254 4.76 8.78 -22.14
C ASN A 254 5.51 9.00 -23.46
N PHE A 255 6.62 9.69 -23.39
CA PHE A 255 7.60 9.86 -24.44
C PHE A 255 8.91 9.23 -24.03
N SER A 256 9.47 8.35 -24.83
CA SER A 256 10.77 7.78 -24.53
C SER A 256 11.68 7.68 -25.74
N PHE A 257 12.97 7.87 -25.50
CA PHE A 257 14.06 7.77 -26.44
C PHE A 257 15.04 6.70 -25.94
N ARG A 258 15.32 5.70 -26.74
CA ARG A 258 16.25 4.64 -26.41
C ARG A 258 17.22 4.43 -27.55
N GLY A 259 18.51 4.43 -27.26
CA GLY A 259 19.52 4.30 -28.31
C GLY A 259 20.92 4.13 -27.76
N GLY A 260 21.86 4.12 -28.67
CA GLY A 260 23.27 4.15 -28.33
C GLY A 260 24.14 3.33 -29.26
N ASN A 261 25.43 3.42 -29.00
CA ASN A 261 26.50 2.68 -29.66
C ASN A 261 27.45 2.06 -28.63
N ALA A 262 28.58 1.53 -29.05
CA ALA A 262 29.58 0.94 -28.15
C ALA A 262 30.16 1.91 -27.11
N THR A 263 30.14 3.23 -27.39
CA THR A 263 30.71 4.26 -26.51
C THR A 263 29.69 4.88 -25.59
N ALA A 264 28.46 5.12 -26.07
CA ALA A 264 27.41 5.79 -25.31
C ALA A 264 26.07 5.12 -25.54
N LYS A 265 25.36 4.81 -24.46
CA LYS A 265 24.00 4.26 -24.47
C LYS A 265 23.12 5.14 -23.62
N TYR A 266 21.90 5.39 -24.07
CA TYR A 266 20.98 6.27 -23.35
C TYR A 266 19.52 5.78 -23.40
N PHE A 267 18.82 6.05 -22.32
CA PHE A 267 17.36 5.97 -22.21
C PHE A 267 16.87 7.25 -21.56
N VAL A 268 15.94 7.92 -22.22
CA VAL A 268 15.29 9.14 -21.70
C VAL A 268 13.79 8.94 -21.73
N LEU A 269 13.11 9.31 -20.67
CA LEU A 269 11.64 9.26 -20.58
C LEU A 269 11.12 10.58 -20.04
N MET A 270 9.99 11.02 -20.61
CA MET A 270 9.09 12.03 -20.08
C MET A 270 7.72 11.41 -19.92
N ASN A 271 7.18 11.42 -18.71
CA ASN A 271 5.81 10.98 -18.39
C ASN A 271 5.02 12.15 -17.81
N TYR A 272 3.82 12.34 -18.32
CA TYR A 272 2.83 13.26 -17.78
C TYR A 272 1.58 12.49 -17.42
N THR A 273 1.10 12.63 -16.18
CA THR A 273 -0.14 12.05 -15.69
C THR A 273 -1.03 13.15 -15.12
N ASN A 274 -2.30 13.17 -15.52
CA ASN A 274 -3.33 13.97 -14.88
C ASN A 274 -4.45 13.04 -14.43
N PHE A 275 -4.78 13.09 -13.13
CA PHE A 275 -5.79 12.27 -12.50
C PHE A 275 -6.77 13.16 -11.76
N ASP A 276 -8.02 13.22 -12.23
CA ASP A 276 -9.08 14.03 -11.64
C ASP A 276 -9.88 13.25 -10.60
N GLY A 277 -10.36 13.95 -9.57
CA GLY A 277 -11.21 13.38 -8.53
C GLY A 277 -12.70 13.31 -8.90
N LEU A 278 -13.48 12.73 -7.97
CA LEU A 278 -14.92 12.52 -8.12
C LEU A 278 -15.80 13.68 -7.62
N TYR A 279 -15.25 14.75 -7.03
CA TYR A 279 -16.08 15.81 -6.45
C TYR A 279 -16.77 16.66 -7.52
N LYS A 280 -18.07 16.94 -7.30
CA LYS A 280 -18.88 17.86 -8.12
C LYS A 280 -18.63 19.31 -7.73
N ASN A 281 -18.73 20.22 -8.71
CA ASN A 281 -18.72 21.67 -8.47
C ASN A 281 -17.52 22.16 -7.63
N ALA A 282 -16.40 21.49 -7.79
CA ALA A 282 -15.20 21.73 -7.01
C ALA A 282 -14.35 22.92 -7.49
N ASP A 283 -14.76 23.58 -8.58
CA ASP A 283 -14.01 24.66 -9.23
C ASP A 283 -14.69 26.04 -9.07
N VAL A 284 -15.64 26.16 -8.12
CA VAL A 284 -16.51 27.36 -8.01
C VAL A 284 -15.80 28.54 -7.39
N ILE A 285 -14.86 28.33 -6.44
CA ILE A 285 -14.22 29.42 -5.70
C ILE A 285 -13.13 30.10 -6.54
N ASP A 286 -12.32 29.31 -7.22
CA ASP A 286 -11.20 29.80 -8.01
C ASP A 286 -10.90 28.81 -9.14
N LYS A 287 -10.88 29.27 -10.38
CA LYS A 287 -10.58 28.44 -11.54
C LYS A 287 -9.16 27.87 -11.51
N ASP A 288 -8.25 28.54 -10.81
CA ASP A 288 -6.85 28.13 -10.67
C ASP A 288 -6.62 27.16 -9.49
N PHE A 289 -7.55 27.07 -8.52
CA PHE A 289 -7.45 26.31 -7.28
C PHE A 289 -8.71 25.46 -7.02
N GLY A 290 -9.04 24.58 -7.96
CA GLY A 290 -10.16 23.64 -7.76
C GLY A 290 -9.91 22.67 -6.60
N THR A 291 -10.98 22.27 -5.90
CA THR A 291 -10.94 21.35 -4.73
C THR A 291 -11.19 19.89 -5.10
N ASN A 292 -11.16 19.52 -6.38
CA ASN A 292 -11.58 18.20 -6.91
C ASN A 292 -10.55 17.08 -6.70
N ALA A 293 -9.79 17.04 -5.62
CA ALA A 293 -8.77 15.99 -5.43
C ALA A 293 -7.92 15.74 -6.70
N LYS A 294 -7.59 16.81 -7.45
CA LYS A 294 -6.84 16.73 -8.70
C LYS A 294 -5.36 16.46 -8.43
N TYR A 295 -4.80 15.50 -9.16
CA TYR A 295 -3.39 15.15 -9.09
C TYR A 295 -2.74 15.26 -10.47
N THR A 296 -1.65 16.01 -10.57
CA THR A 296 -0.86 16.17 -11.79
C THR A 296 0.59 15.81 -11.51
N LYS A 297 1.17 14.99 -12.39
CA LYS A 297 2.54 14.52 -12.27
C LYS A 297 3.31 14.72 -13.56
N LEU A 298 4.55 15.21 -13.44
CA LEU A 298 5.55 15.18 -14.52
C LEU A 298 6.79 14.46 -14.01
N ASN A 299 7.17 13.38 -14.68
CA ASN A 299 8.37 12.60 -14.38
C ASN A 299 9.33 12.66 -15.59
N LEU A 300 10.56 13.08 -15.33
CA LEU A 300 11.65 13.12 -16.29
C LEU A 300 12.76 12.21 -15.81
N ARG A 301 13.20 11.25 -16.65
CA ARG A 301 14.32 10.37 -16.37
C ARG A 301 15.32 10.34 -17.52
N ALA A 302 16.59 10.35 -17.17
CA ALA A 302 17.68 10.12 -18.10
C ALA A 302 18.67 9.10 -17.50
N ASN A 303 18.88 8.00 -18.20
CA ASN A 303 19.86 6.98 -17.90
C ASN A 303 20.90 6.98 -19.02
N VAL A 304 22.14 7.28 -18.69
CA VAL A 304 23.25 7.39 -19.64
C VAL A 304 24.38 6.48 -19.18
N GLU A 305 24.87 5.65 -20.07
CA GLU A 305 26.04 4.78 -19.87
C GLU A 305 27.11 5.19 -20.87
N LEU A 306 28.33 5.45 -20.39
CA LEU A 306 29.49 5.85 -21.19
C LEU A 306 30.62 4.85 -20.99
N GLN A 307 31.11 4.26 -22.09
CA GLN A 307 32.33 3.48 -22.10
C GLN A 307 33.47 4.42 -22.43
N LEU A 308 34.15 4.94 -21.40
CA LEU A 308 35.22 5.93 -21.55
C LEU A 308 36.48 5.33 -22.19
N ASN A 309 36.77 4.07 -21.87
CA ASN A 309 37.80 3.27 -22.53
C ASN A 309 37.48 1.78 -22.34
N LYS A 310 38.30 0.87 -22.81
CA LYS A 310 38.07 -0.59 -22.77
C LYS A 310 37.84 -1.12 -21.34
N ASN A 311 38.32 -0.41 -20.32
CA ASN A 311 38.34 -0.88 -18.95
C ASN A 311 37.45 -0.04 -18.02
N LEU A 312 37.01 1.18 -18.40
CA LEU A 312 36.26 2.09 -17.57
C LEU A 312 34.89 2.43 -18.20
N SER A 313 33.85 2.04 -17.52
CA SER A 313 32.49 2.47 -17.80
C SER A 313 31.94 3.36 -16.67
N VAL A 314 31.15 4.36 -17.02
CA VAL A 314 30.51 5.30 -16.09
C VAL A 314 29.03 5.34 -16.43
N MET A 315 28.17 5.42 -15.42
CA MET A 315 26.73 5.50 -15.56
C MET A 315 26.20 6.66 -14.72
N ALA A 316 25.28 7.41 -15.31
CA ALA A 316 24.50 8.45 -14.66
C ALA A 316 23.01 8.15 -14.82
N ASN A 317 22.31 8.05 -13.71
CA ASN A 317 20.83 7.96 -13.64
C ASN A 317 20.31 9.19 -12.93
N ILE A 318 19.52 9.99 -13.62
CA ILE A 318 18.95 11.23 -13.09
C ILE A 318 17.45 11.21 -13.32
N SER A 319 16.70 11.46 -12.28
CA SER A 319 15.23 11.58 -12.35
C SER A 319 14.77 12.77 -11.54
N GLY A 320 13.90 13.58 -12.14
CA GLY A 320 13.18 14.67 -11.51
C GLY A 320 11.67 14.42 -11.63
N ILE A 321 10.96 14.45 -10.50
CA ILE A 321 9.52 14.24 -10.46
C ILE A 321 8.87 15.44 -9.79
N THR A 322 7.87 16.00 -10.45
CA THR A 322 7.01 17.04 -9.87
C THR A 322 5.59 16.49 -9.76
N GLU A 323 5.02 16.63 -8.58
CA GLU A 323 3.66 16.22 -8.29
C GLU A 323 2.93 17.39 -7.66
N ASP A 324 1.79 17.74 -8.23
CA ASP A 324 0.95 18.82 -7.74
C ASP A 324 -0.44 18.28 -7.45
N ARG A 325 -0.99 18.58 -6.29
CA ARG A 325 -2.27 18.08 -5.84
C ARG A 325 -3.08 19.18 -5.16
N ASN A 326 -4.36 19.24 -5.49
CA ASN A 326 -5.33 20.13 -4.88
C ASN A 326 -6.48 19.32 -4.28
N THR A 327 -6.85 19.64 -3.05
CA THR A 327 -7.99 19.01 -2.33
C THR A 327 -8.76 20.10 -1.56
N PRO A 328 -9.97 19.79 -1.06
CA PRO A 328 -10.66 20.69 -0.15
C PRO A 328 -9.81 21.03 1.07
N SER A 329 -9.84 22.26 1.54
CA SER A 329 -9.15 22.67 2.78
C SER A 329 -9.92 22.25 4.01
N GLY A 330 -9.19 21.91 5.08
CA GLY A 330 -9.78 21.55 6.37
C GLY A 330 -10.40 20.15 6.45
N PHE A 331 -10.37 19.39 5.35
CA PHE A 331 -10.88 18.03 5.29
C PHE A 331 -9.89 17.11 4.57
N ALA A 332 -9.47 16.04 5.23
CA ALA A 332 -8.94 14.89 4.51
C ALA A 332 -10.07 14.22 3.71
N ALA A 333 -9.75 13.49 2.64
CA ALA A 333 -10.77 12.77 1.87
C ALA A 333 -11.60 11.82 2.75
N GLY A 334 -10.97 11.19 3.75
CA GLY A 334 -11.65 10.39 4.76
C GLY A 334 -12.74 11.15 5.50
N ASP A 335 -12.54 12.43 5.79
CA ASP A 335 -13.53 13.23 6.51
C ASP A 335 -14.76 13.53 5.65
N VAL A 336 -14.58 13.79 4.34
CA VAL A 336 -15.71 13.98 3.41
C VAL A 336 -16.56 12.72 3.33
N PHE A 337 -15.94 11.55 3.16
CA PHE A 337 -16.67 10.28 3.07
C PHE A 337 -17.27 9.85 4.41
N ASN A 338 -16.60 10.10 5.53
CA ASN A 338 -17.17 9.91 6.85
C ASN A 338 -18.39 10.82 7.04
N ALA A 339 -18.32 12.07 6.57
CA ALA A 339 -19.46 12.99 6.61
C ALA A 339 -20.66 12.45 5.83
N LEU A 340 -20.44 11.86 4.66
CA LEU A 340 -21.50 11.22 3.86
C LEU A 340 -22.19 10.05 4.58
N MET A 341 -21.44 9.30 5.39
CA MET A 341 -21.97 8.20 6.19
C MET A 341 -22.65 8.66 7.47
N TYR A 342 -22.21 9.79 8.03
CA TYR A 342 -22.70 10.34 9.27
C TYR A 342 -23.99 11.17 9.06
N LEU A 343 -24.06 11.93 7.96
CA LEU A 343 -25.12 12.92 7.71
C LEU A 343 -26.37 12.26 7.11
N PRO A 344 -27.54 12.26 7.80
CA PRO A 344 -28.75 11.69 7.23
C PRO A 344 -29.35 12.58 6.15
N ALA A 345 -30.13 11.96 5.26
CA ALA A 345 -30.86 12.62 4.19
C ALA A 345 -31.86 13.70 4.69
N SER A 346 -32.33 13.55 5.93
CA SER A 346 -33.29 14.44 6.58
C SER A 346 -32.67 15.60 7.34
N ALA A 347 -31.33 15.74 7.36
CA ALA A 347 -30.65 16.69 8.24
C ALA A 347 -31.01 18.16 7.96
N PHE A 348 -30.84 18.60 6.71
CA PHE A 348 -31.16 19.92 6.20
C PHE A 348 -31.09 19.93 4.66
N PRO A 349 -31.71 20.92 3.97
CA PRO A 349 -31.55 21.07 2.52
C PRO A 349 -30.13 21.57 2.19
N VAL A 350 -29.62 21.28 1.00
CA VAL A 350 -28.31 21.81 0.55
C VAL A 350 -28.29 23.32 0.64
N LYS A 351 -29.38 23.95 0.13
CA LYS A 351 -29.65 25.38 0.31
C LYS A 351 -31.05 25.58 0.83
N ASN A 352 -31.21 26.51 1.74
CA ASN A 352 -32.49 26.94 2.27
C ASN A 352 -33.30 27.69 1.19
N PRO A 353 -34.63 27.86 1.34
CA PRO A 353 -35.48 28.61 0.39
C PRO A 353 -35.04 30.04 0.13
N ASN A 354 -34.34 30.68 1.04
CA ASN A 354 -33.77 32.03 0.90
C ASN A 354 -32.40 32.07 0.18
N GLY A 355 -31.91 30.93 -0.32
CA GLY A 355 -30.62 30.76 -1.00
C GLY A 355 -29.39 30.60 -0.11
N SER A 356 -29.54 30.69 1.21
CA SER A 356 -28.44 30.46 2.17
C SER A 356 -28.09 28.97 2.27
N TRP A 357 -26.87 28.66 2.73
CA TRP A 357 -26.48 27.29 2.98
C TRP A 357 -27.26 26.67 4.15
N GLY A 358 -27.86 25.50 3.90
CA GLY A 358 -28.55 24.73 4.93
C GLY A 358 -27.57 24.11 5.92
N ASN A 359 -27.94 24.14 7.18
CA ASN A 359 -27.17 23.53 8.27
C ASN A 359 -28.10 23.31 9.48
N ASN A 360 -27.59 22.69 10.55
CA ASN A 360 -28.25 22.66 11.84
C ASN A 360 -27.23 22.51 12.99
N SER A 361 -27.70 22.76 14.19
CA SER A 361 -26.86 22.73 15.41
C SER A 361 -26.38 21.34 15.80
N VAL A 362 -26.94 20.26 15.21
CA VAL A 362 -26.54 18.86 15.48
C VAL A 362 -25.35 18.44 14.64
N TYR A 363 -25.39 18.70 13.34
CA TYR A 363 -24.35 18.21 12.40
C TYR A 363 -23.27 19.26 12.15
N ASN A 364 -23.61 20.52 12.24
CA ASN A 364 -22.72 21.67 12.24
C ASN A 364 -21.79 21.80 11.02
N PHE A 365 -22.14 21.17 9.87
CA PHE A 365 -21.42 21.27 8.60
C PHE A 365 -22.33 20.89 7.44
N ASN A 366 -22.15 21.55 6.29
CA ASN A 366 -22.76 21.19 5.03
C ASN A 366 -21.66 20.72 4.06
N PRO A 367 -21.64 19.45 3.64
CA PRO A 367 -20.52 18.94 2.86
C PRO A 367 -20.41 19.57 1.47
N VAL A 368 -21.51 20.06 0.88
CA VAL A 368 -21.47 20.80 -0.40
C VAL A 368 -20.87 22.18 -0.22
N GLU A 369 -21.24 22.88 0.86
CA GLU A 369 -20.65 24.17 1.23
C GLU A 369 -19.14 24.03 1.44
N LEU A 370 -18.74 23.03 2.24
CA LEU A 370 -17.34 22.76 2.54
C LEU A 370 -16.52 22.55 1.27
N LEU A 371 -17.05 21.76 0.33
CA LEU A 371 -16.39 21.49 -0.94
C LEU A 371 -16.26 22.76 -1.81
N GLN A 372 -17.28 23.62 -1.79
CA GLN A 372 -17.36 24.79 -2.66
C GLN A 372 -16.79 26.07 -2.04
N GLN A 373 -16.76 26.21 -0.72
CA GLN A 373 -16.43 27.48 -0.07
C GLN A 373 -15.37 27.43 1.03
N ASN A 374 -14.99 26.23 1.51
CA ASN A 374 -14.08 26.12 2.66
C ASN A 374 -12.60 26.32 2.30
N GLY A 375 -12.28 26.58 1.03
CA GLY A 375 -10.93 26.84 0.56
C GLY A 375 -10.22 25.61 0.02
N VAL A 376 -8.92 25.74 -0.18
CA VAL A 376 -8.09 24.74 -0.88
C VAL A 376 -6.87 24.37 -0.06
N TYR A 377 -6.52 23.11 -0.13
CA TYR A 377 -5.23 22.57 0.29
C TYR A 377 -4.46 22.13 -0.96
N SER A 378 -3.34 22.81 -1.25
CA SER A 378 -2.45 22.46 -2.36
C SER A 378 -1.13 21.91 -1.82
N SER A 379 -0.69 20.78 -2.36
CA SER A 379 0.64 20.25 -2.07
C SER A 379 1.47 20.12 -3.34
N HIS A 380 2.74 20.53 -3.25
CA HIS A 380 3.70 20.57 -4.33
C HIS A 380 4.89 19.69 -3.96
N THR A 381 4.87 18.41 -4.38
CA THR A 381 5.96 17.47 -4.11
C THR A 381 7.01 17.57 -5.22
N ARG A 382 8.28 17.68 -4.83
CA ARG A 382 9.44 17.73 -5.72
C ARG A 382 10.42 16.66 -5.29
N THR A 383 10.67 15.70 -6.19
CA THR A 383 11.59 14.58 -5.93
C THR A 383 12.74 14.63 -6.93
N LEU A 384 13.96 14.60 -6.43
CA LEU A 384 15.17 14.42 -7.22
C LEU A 384 15.84 13.11 -6.83
N GLN A 385 16.21 12.30 -7.82
CA GLN A 385 16.96 11.07 -7.64
C GLN A 385 18.15 11.09 -8.60
N THR A 386 19.34 11.00 -8.07
CA THR A 386 20.58 11.03 -8.85
C THR A 386 21.50 9.92 -8.38
N THR A 387 21.97 9.10 -9.30
CA THR A 387 22.92 8.03 -9.02
C THR A 387 24.03 8.07 -10.08
N PHE A 388 25.26 8.21 -9.62
CA PHE A 388 26.46 8.07 -10.45
C PHE A 388 27.17 6.78 -10.03
N SER A 389 27.56 5.97 -10.99
CA SER A 389 28.35 4.77 -10.74
C SER A 389 29.42 4.58 -11.80
N PHE A 390 30.48 3.89 -11.43
CA PHE A 390 31.54 3.49 -12.35
C PHE A 390 31.90 2.03 -12.12
N THR A 391 32.43 1.42 -13.17
CA THR A 391 33.05 0.10 -13.13
C THR A 391 34.39 0.19 -13.87
N GLN A 392 35.47 -0.12 -13.17
CA GLN A 392 36.82 -0.17 -13.69
C GLN A 392 37.32 -1.61 -13.69
N LYS A 393 37.54 -2.19 -14.88
CA LYS A 393 38.14 -3.53 -15.04
C LYS A 393 39.59 -3.48 -14.59
N LEU A 394 39.97 -4.41 -13.74
CA LEU A 394 41.33 -4.54 -13.21
C LEU A 394 42.03 -5.84 -13.76
N ASP A 395 41.73 -6.21 -14.98
CA ASP A 395 42.30 -7.39 -15.65
C ASP A 395 43.83 -7.38 -15.67
N ALA A 396 44.49 -6.22 -15.56
CA ALA A 396 45.96 -6.08 -15.41
C ALA A 396 46.47 -6.66 -14.08
N ILE A 397 45.64 -6.70 -13.01
CA ILE A 397 45.95 -7.33 -11.73
C ILE A 397 45.58 -8.80 -11.78
N THR A 398 44.31 -9.09 -12.09
CA THR A 398 43.83 -10.44 -12.32
C THR A 398 42.55 -10.39 -13.18
N LYS A 399 42.47 -11.33 -14.15
CA LYS A 399 41.31 -11.40 -15.06
C LYS A 399 40.01 -11.60 -14.27
N GLY A 400 38.99 -10.81 -14.62
CA GLY A 400 37.68 -10.87 -14.02
C GLY A 400 37.51 -10.14 -12.70
N LEU A 401 38.52 -9.32 -12.31
CA LEU A 401 38.41 -8.40 -11.17
C LEU A 401 37.97 -7.01 -11.67
N ASP A 402 36.89 -6.51 -11.07
CA ASP A 402 36.39 -5.15 -11.32
C ASP A 402 36.34 -4.34 -10.03
N LEU A 403 36.71 -3.07 -10.08
CA LEU A 403 36.46 -2.08 -9.04
C LEU A 403 35.17 -1.35 -9.39
N ARG A 404 34.22 -1.31 -8.46
CA ARG A 404 32.93 -0.65 -8.63
C ARG A 404 32.73 0.42 -7.57
N GLY A 405 32.17 1.57 -7.97
CA GLY A 405 31.79 2.64 -7.06
C GLY A 405 30.41 3.20 -7.42
N LEU A 406 29.69 3.70 -6.42
CA LEU A 406 28.39 4.37 -6.57
C LEU A 406 28.26 5.50 -5.56
N VAL A 407 27.80 6.65 -6.04
CA VAL A 407 27.34 7.77 -5.21
C VAL A 407 25.90 8.10 -5.62
N SER A 408 25.00 8.13 -4.66
CA SER A 408 23.62 8.48 -4.88
C SER A 408 23.17 9.56 -3.92
N PHE A 409 22.40 10.50 -4.46
CA PHE A 409 21.69 11.51 -3.70
C PHE A 409 20.23 11.50 -4.14
N SER A 410 19.32 11.36 -3.17
CA SER A 410 17.89 11.41 -3.39
C SER A 410 17.26 12.32 -2.36
N ASN A 411 16.32 13.16 -2.78
CA ASN A 411 15.56 14.00 -1.87
C ASN A 411 14.12 14.17 -2.35
N GLN A 412 13.25 14.44 -1.40
CA GLN A 412 11.89 14.88 -1.66
C GLN A 412 11.58 16.05 -0.73
N TYR A 413 10.91 17.03 -1.25
CA TYR A 413 10.38 18.16 -0.52
C TYR A 413 8.91 18.34 -0.87
N VAL A 414 8.07 18.59 0.12
CA VAL A 414 6.66 18.90 -0.04
C VAL A 414 6.43 20.36 0.38
N GLY A 415 6.07 21.22 -0.54
CA GLY A 415 5.50 22.55 -0.24
C GLY A 415 4.00 22.42 -0.01
N VAL A 416 3.48 23.06 1.03
CA VAL A 416 2.05 23.04 1.35
C VAL A 416 1.52 24.47 1.38
N TYR A 417 0.52 24.72 0.58
CA TYR A 417 -0.27 25.96 0.63
C TYR A 417 -1.69 25.61 1.03
N GLN A 418 -2.18 26.25 2.08
CA GLN A 418 -3.54 26.06 2.57
C GLN A 418 -4.25 27.40 2.69
N LYS A 419 -5.45 27.47 2.17
CA LYS A 419 -6.38 28.58 2.33
C LYS A 419 -7.67 28.02 2.91
N LEU A 420 -8.05 28.51 4.06
CA LEU A 420 -9.22 28.05 4.77
C LEU A 420 -10.20 29.21 4.90
N PHE A 421 -11.44 28.99 4.52
CA PHE A 421 -12.56 29.90 4.71
C PHE A 421 -13.62 29.24 5.57
N SER A 422 -14.35 30.04 6.32
CA SER A 422 -15.61 29.64 6.93
C SER A 422 -16.65 30.70 6.55
N VAL A 423 -17.79 30.24 6.13
CA VAL A 423 -18.95 31.11 5.84
C VAL A 423 -20.10 30.70 6.74
N PRO A 424 -20.98 31.66 7.14
CA PRO A 424 -22.14 31.29 7.96
C PRO A 424 -23.13 30.45 7.14
N SER A 425 -23.66 29.43 7.76
CA SER A 425 -24.76 28.61 7.26
C SER A 425 -25.96 28.76 8.21
N TYR A 426 -27.14 28.26 7.85
CA TYR A 426 -28.35 28.61 8.54
C TYR A 426 -29.26 27.40 8.76
N GLU A 427 -29.77 27.33 10.00
CA GLU A 427 -30.76 26.33 10.42
C GLU A 427 -32.15 26.90 10.28
N ILE A 428 -33.07 26.16 9.64
CA ILE A 428 -34.50 26.47 9.66
C ILE A 428 -35.04 26.14 11.05
N VAL A 429 -35.54 27.14 11.78
CA VAL A 429 -36.14 26.90 13.10
C VAL A 429 -37.50 26.22 12.90
N LYS A 430 -37.71 25.08 13.61
CA LYS A 430 -38.93 24.31 13.55
C LYS A 430 -39.64 24.26 14.91
N ASP A 431 -40.99 24.12 14.89
CA ASP A 431 -41.79 23.93 16.09
C ASP A 431 -41.83 22.46 16.54
N ALA A 432 -42.58 22.14 17.57
CA ALA A 432 -42.75 20.79 18.11
C ALA A 432 -43.47 19.82 17.15
N ASN A 433 -44.13 20.32 16.12
CA ASN A 433 -44.78 19.54 15.08
C ASN A 433 -43.93 19.36 13.83
N ASP A 434 -42.64 19.70 13.91
CA ASP A 434 -41.66 19.67 12.83
C ASP A 434 -42.00 20.61 11.65
N GLN A 435 -42.75 21.70 11.93
CA GLN A 435 -43.10 22.72 10.94
C GLN A 435 -42.21 23.96 11.09
N PRO A 436 -41.90 24.67 9.99
CA PRO A 436 -41.07 25.88 10.05
C PRO A 436 -41.75 26.98 10.89
N VAL A 437 -41.03 27.58 11.79
CA VAL A 437 -41.50 28.73 12.56
C VAL A 437 -41.52 29.96 11.67
N MET A 438 -42.69 30.65 11.66
CA MET A 438 -42.90 31.86 10.88
C MET A 438 -42.88 33.10 11.79
N SER A 439 -42.20 34.17 11.33
CA SER A 439 -42.26 35.47 11.97
C SER A 439 -42.59 36.51 10.88
N ASN A 440 -43.67 37.23 11.05
CA ASN A 440 -44.15 38.20 10.04
C ASN A 440 -44.30 37.63 8.62
N GLY A 441 -44.74 36.39 8.47
CA GLY A 441 -44.87 35.69 7.19
C GLY A 441 -43.58 35.21 6.57
N THR A 442 -42.46 35.29 7.29
CA THR A 442 -41.13 34.87 6.83
C THR A 442 -40.62 33.74 7.73
N VAL A 443 -39.94 32.74 7.14
CA VAL A 443 -39.30 31.63 7.87
C VAL A 443 -38.18 32.18 8.75
N VAL A 444 -38.11 31.70 10.00
CA VAL A 444 -37.07 32.06 10.94
C VAL A 444 -35.83 31.15 10.73
N TYR A 445 -34.68 31.81 10.58
CA TYR A 445 -33.38 31.13 10.41
C TYR A 445 -32.46 31.43 11.60
N LYS A 446 -31.77 30.42 12.09
CA LYS A 446 -30.71 30.55 13.09
C LYS A 446 -29.36 30.44 12.40
N THR A 447 -28.48 31.42 12.63
CA THR A 447 -27.12 31.41 12.09
C THR A 447 -26.25 30.38 12.79
N ILE A 448 -25.50 29.59 11.99
CA ILE A 448 -24.53 28.61 12.44
C ILE A 448 -23.16 29.03 11.87
N GLY A 449 -22.16 29.13 12.75
CA GLY A 449 -20.80 29.54 12.35
C GLY A 449 -20.64 31.06 12.13
N THR A 450 -19.42 31.44 11.79
CA THR A 450 -19.00 32.83 11.54
C THR A 450 -18.11 32.94 10.33
N ILE A 451 -18.00 34.12 9.75
CA ILE A 451 -17.03 34.36 8.66
C ILE A 451 -15.63 34.37 9.27
N SER A 452 -14.76 33.52 8.71
CA SER A 452 -13.33 33.57 9.02
C SER A 452 -12.50 33.21 7.79
N GLN A 453 -11.27 33.69 7.77
CA GLN A 453 -10.30 33.36 6.74
C GLN A 453 -8.93 33.18 7.40
N SER A 454 -8.24 32.12 7.02
CA SER A 454 -6.84 31.95 7.32
C SER A 454 -6.10 31.41 6.10
N SER A 455 -4.84 31.75 5.98
CA SER A 455 -3.94 31.20 4.97
C SER A 455 -2.64 30.78 5.65
N ASN A 456 -2.10 29.68 5.19
CA ASN A 456 -0.87 29.14 5.69
C ASN A 456 -0.03 28.66 4.48
N ASP A 457 1.21 29.13 4.40
CA ASP A 457 2.19 28.71 3.41
C ASP A 457 3.38 28.13 4.18
N ASN A 458 3.34 26.85 4.40
CA ASN A 458 4.35 26.14 5.19
C ASN A 458 5.11 25.14 4.35
N GLY A 459 6.39 24.99 4.65
CA GLY A 459 7.14 23.82 4.25
C GLY A 459 6.48 22.58 4.84
N GLY A 460 6.18 21.60 4.00
CA GLY A 460 5.70 20.27 4.43
C GLY A 460 6.87 19.33 4.74
N PRO A 461 6.59 18.04 4.83
CA PRO A 461 7.60 17.04 5.10
C PRO A 461 8.66 17.00 4.00
N PHE A 462 9.89 16.72 4.41
CA PHE A 462 10.99 16.46 3.51
C PHE A 462 11.75 15.20 3.93
N TRP A 463 12.44 14.59 2.99
CA TRP A 463 13.51 13.64 3.30
C TRP A 463 14.66 13.78 2.31
N ASN A 464 15.84 13.38 2.75
CA ASN A 464 17.00 13.24 1.90
C ASN A 464 17.84 12.03 2.31
N ARG A 465 18.43 11.39 1.31
CA ARG A 465 19.27 10.20 1.48
C ARG A 465 20.51 10.32 0.62
N THR A 466 21.67 10.13 1.24
CA THR A 466 22.97 10.07 0.55
C THR A 466 23.54 8.68 0.77
N THR A 467 23.97 8.04 -0.31
CA THR A 467 24.61 6.71 -0.28
C THR A 467 25.94 6.79 -1.02
N VAL A 468 27.00 6.31 -0.37
CA VAL A 468 28.31 6.09 -0.98
C VAL A 468 28.67 4.63 -0.80
N GLN A 469 29.05 3.96 -1.89
CA GLN A 469 29.55 2.59 -1.84
C GLN A 469 30.70 2.38 -2.81
N ALA A 470 31.64 1.55 -2.41
CA ALA A 470 32.79 1.15 -3.24
C ALA A 470 33.20 -0.27 -2.88
N GLY A 471 33.65 -1.02 -3.87
CA GLY A 471 34.07 -2.40 -3.66
C GLY A 471 34.58 -3.08 -4.90
N PHE A 472 34.84 -4.36 -4.77
CA PHE A 472 35.35 -5.21 -5.82
C PHE A 472 34.37 -6.30 -6.17
N ASP A 473 34.22 -6.57 -7.46
CA ASP A 473 33.54 -7.73 -8.01
C ASP A 473 34.57 -8.65 -8.67
N TYR A 474 34.36 -9.95 -8.58
CA TYR A 474 35.19 -10.97 -9.21
C TYR A 474 34.37 -12.04 -9.87
N ASP A 475 34.56 -12.32 -11.16
CA ASP A 475 33.92 -13.42 -11.90
C ASP A 475 34.96 -14.11 -12.81
N ARG A 476 35.31 -15.35 -12.44
CA ARG A 476 36.28 -16.11 -13.22
C ARG A 476 36.04 -17.59 -13.17
N SER A 477 36.22 -18.23 -14.33
CA SER A 477 36.17 -19.69 -14.49
C SER A 477 37.57 -20.28 -14.71
N PHE A 478 37.82 -21.39 -14.04
CA PHE A 478 39.06 -22.21 -14.13
C PHE A 478 38.62 -23.63 -14.50
N GLY A 479 38.50 -23.90 -15.79
CA GLY A 479 37.97 -25.16 -16.28
C GLY A 479 36.50 -25.34 -15.84
N LYS A 480 36.24 -26.34 -14.98
CA LYS A 480 34.90 -26.61 -14.44
C LYS A 480 34.56 -25.81 -13.18
N HIS A 481 35.50 -25.07 -12.63
CA HIS A 481 35.34 -24.30 -11.41
C HIS A 481 35.09 -22.84 -11.73
N THR A 482 34.00 -22.27 -11.24
CA THR A 482 33.75 -20.83 -11.39
C THR A 482 33.58 -20.20 -10.01
N PHE A 483 34.23 -19.07 -9.83
CA PHE A 483 34.14 -18.25 -8.62
C PHE A 483 33.55 -16.89 -9.02
N THR A 484 32.48 -16.49 -8.35
CA THR A 484 31.91 -15.16 -8.45
C THR A 484 31.80 -14.60 -7.05
N GLY A 485 32.26 -13.38 -6.85
CA GLY A 485 32.23 -12.79 -5.53
C GLY A 485 32.18 -11.28 -5.58
N MET A 486 31.77 -10.70 -4.50
CA MET A 486 31.87 -9.25 -4.27
C MET A 486 32.28 -8.97 -2.83
N ILE A 487 32.96 -7.86 -2.63
CA ILE A 487 33.13 -7.20 -1.34
C ILE A 487 32.82 -5.71 -1.51
N MET A 488 31.93 -5.17 -0.69
CA MET A 488 31.39 -3.82 -0.85
C MET A 488 31.34 -3.11 0.49
N ALA A 489 32.01 -1.98 0.60
CA ALA A 489 31.86 -1.02 1.67
C ALA A 489 30.74 -0.03 1.32
N ARG A 490 29.85 0.24 2.28
CA ARG A 490 28.72 1.17 2.12
C ARG A 490 28.61 2.10 3.32
N ARG A 491 28.34 3.37 3.04
CA ARG A 491 27.94 4.37 4.04
C ARG A 491 26.70 5.09 3.54
N GLN A 492 25.73 5.29 4.44
CA GLN A 492 24.48 5.94 4.13
C GLN A 492 24.09 6.92 5.23
N GLY A 493 23.59 8.08 4.84
CA GLY A 493 22.92 9.05 5.70
C GLY A 493 21.49 9.27 5.23
N TYR A 494 20.55 9.28 6.16
CA TYR A 494 19.13 9.53 5.91
C TYR A 494 18.59 10.54 6.91
N ASN A 495 17.88 11.53 6.40
CA ASN A 495 17.24 12.55 7.20
C ASN A 495 15.83 12.83 6.69
N HIS A 496 14.88 13.06 7.60
CA HIS A 496 13.51 13.44 7.26
C HIS A 496 12.90 14.34 8.35
N THR A 497 11.78 14.97 8.03
CA THR A 497 11.01 15.78 8.99
C THR A 497 10.67 14.97 10.23
N GLY A 498 10.91 15.54 11.39
CA GLY A 498 10.67 14.91 12.70
C GLY A 498 11.89 14.19 13.29
N LEU A 499 12.98 14.03 12.54
CA LEU A 499 14.24 13.53 13.09
C LEU A 499 15.08 14.66 13.67
N THR A 500 15.50 14.51 14.93
CA THR A 500 16.49 15.40 15.57
C THR A 500 17.89 15.15 15.02
N TYR A 501 18.21 13.89 14.74
CA TYR A 501 19.52 13.47 14.24
C TYR A 501 19.38 12.58 13.02
N GLN A 502 20.26 12.77 12.03
CA GLN A 502 20.33 11.94 10.84
C GLN A 502 20.55 10.46 11.20
N VAL A 503 19.84 9.55 10.56
CA VAL A 503 20.09 8.09 10.64
C VAL A 503 21.35 7.78 9.83
N ARG A 504 22.33 7.16 10.44
CA ARG A 504 23.58 6.78 9.78
C ARG A 504 23.80 5.29 9.88
N THR A 505 24.03 4.68 8.73
CA THR A 505 24.41 3.28 8.64
C THR A 505 25.69 3.13 7.83
N GLN A 506 26.54 2.19 8.23
CA GLN A 506 27.73 1.86 7.47
C GLN A 506 28.13 0.41 7.69
N GLY A 507 28.91 -0.14 6.76
CA GLY A 507 29.42 -1.48 6.93
C GLY A 507 30.04 -2.06 5.68
N LEU A 508 30.44 -3.32 5.81
CA LEU A 508 31.05 -4.14 4.79
C LEU A 508 30.11 -5.31 4.48
N SER A 509 29.86 -5.56 3.21
CA SER A 509 29.08 -6.72 2.73
C SER A 509 29.94 -7.54 1.79
N GLY A 510 29.86 -8.85 1.89
CA GLY A 510 30.56 -9.79 1.02
C GLY A 510 29.63 -10.89 0.53
N ASP A 511 29.92 -11.36 -0.66
CA ASP A 511 29.26 -12.51 -1.26
C ASP A 511 30.28 -13.33 -2.04
N LEU A 512 30.25 -14.63 -1.91
CA LEU A 512 31.09 -15.58 -2.66
C LEU A 512 30.24 -16.74 -3.12
N THR A 513 30.13 -16.91 -4.43
CA THR A 513 29.48 -18.06 -5.06
C THR A 513 30.51 -18.89 -5.78
N TYR A 514 30.58 -20.16 -5.46
CA TYR A 514 31.35 -21.18 -6.16
C TYR A 514 30.42 -22.12 -6.89
N ASP A 515 30.66 -22.37 -8.16
CA ASP A 515 29.99 -23.44 -8.90
C ASP A 515 30.99 -24.41 -9.52
N TYR A 516 30.66 -25.70 -9.45
CA TYR A 516 31.39 -26.78 -10.13
C TYR A 516 30.59 -27.32 -11.31
N ASP A 517 31.15 -27.20 -12.50
CA ASP A 517 30.61 -27.71 -13.78
C ASP A 517 29.16 -27.22 -14.04
N GLN A 518 28.80 -26.06 -13.45
CA GLN A 518 27.44 -25.55 -13.43
C GLN A 518 26.39 -26.54 -12.86
N LYS A 519 26.80 -27.47 -12.00
CA LYS A 519 25.97 -28.50 -11.38
C LYS A 519 25.75 -28.25 -9.91
N TYR A 520 26.84 -28.05 -9.18
CA TYR A 520 26.83 -27.84 -7.73
C TYR A 520 27.21 -26.41 -7.41
N ILE A 521 26.38 -25.74 -6.66
CA ILE A 521 26.53 -24.33 -6.33
C ILE A 521 26.55 -24.18 -4.82
N VAL A 522 27.55 -23.46 -4.33
CA VAL A 522 27.65 -23.06 -2.93
C VAL A 522 27.81 -21.54 -2.89
N ASN A 523 26.94 -20.89 -2.15
CA ASN A 523 26.97 -19.44 -1.95
C ASN A 523 27.20 -19.16 -0.46
N PHE A 524 28.09 -18.23 -0.17
CA PHE A 524 28.29 -17.66 1.15
C PHE A 524 28.12 -16.15 1.08
N SER A 525 27.17 -15.61 1.81
CA SER A 525 26.90 -14.17 1.89
C SER A 525 27.04 -13.71 3.32
N ALA A 526 27.59 -12.54 3.55
CA ALA A 526 27.65 -11.96 4.88
C ALA A 526 27.66 -10.42 4.83
N ALA A 527 27.13 -9.79 5.86
CA ALA A 527 27.33 -8.38 6.11
C ALA A 527 27.76 -8.14 7.56
N TYR A 528 28.70 -7.22 7.73
CA TYR A 528 29.08 -6.64 9.02
C TYR A 528 28.82 -5.14 8.95
N ASN A 529 27.64 -4.75 9.44
CA ASN A 529 27.19 -3.36 9.35
C ASN A 529 26.46 -2.92 10.63
N GLY A 530 26.37 -1.61 10.82
CA GLY A 530 25.88 -1.02 12.03
C GLY A 530 25.23 0.34 11.82
N SER A 531 24.58 0.83 12.90
CA SER A 531 23.94 2.13 13.01
C SER A 531 24.42 2.85 14.28
N ASP A 532 24.45 4.16 14.23
CA ASP A 532 24.68 5.02 15.39
C ASP A 532 23.49 5.11 16.35
N ASP A 533 22.38 4.48 16.04
CA ASP A 533 21.19 4.39 16.88
C ASP A 533 21.41 3.59 18.16
N PHE A 534 22.47 2.77 18.23
CA PHE A 534 22.78 1.85 19.31
C PHE A 534 24.03 2.28 20.10
N GLU A 535 24.14 1.80 21.34
CA GLU A 535 25.31 1.96 22.21
C GLU A 535 26.60 1.59 21.50
N PRO A 536 27.75 2.30 21.71
CA PRO A 536 29.01 2.02 21.03
C PRO A 536 29.45 0.55 21.00
N GLY A 537 29.19 -0.25 21.99
CA GLY A 537 29.47 -1.69 22.03
C GLY A 537 28.51 -2.56 21.17
N ASN A 538 27.30 -2.08 20.89
CA ASN A 538 26.22 -2.81 20.26
C ASN A 538 25.85 -2.30 18.86
N ARG A 539 26.69 -1.42 18.24
CA ARG A 539 26.38 -0.77 16.95
C ARG A 539 26.42 -1.72 15.77
N TYR A 540 27.33 -2.70 15.77
CA TYR A 540 27.61 -3.55 14.62
C TYR A 540 27.10 -4.96 14.81
N GLY A 541 26.46 -5.50 13.77
CA GLY A 541 25.98 -6.86 13.70
C GLY A 541 26.59 -7.63 12.55
N PHE A 542 26.79 -8.95 12.77
CA PHE A 542 27.22 -9.89 11.74
C PHE A 542 26.04 -10.75 11.28
N PHE A 543 25.79 -10.77 9.98
CA PHE A 543 24.61 -11.37 9.35
C PHE A 543 25.06 -12.34 8.24
N PRO A 544 25.43 -13.60 8.61
CA PRO A 544 25.87 -14.61 7.65
C PRO A 544 24.69 -15.38 7.06
N ALA A 545 24.89 -15.86 5.83
CA ALA A 545 24.03 -16.81 5.17
C ALA A 545 24.81 -17.77 4.27
N VAL A 546 24.28 -19.00 4.14
CA VAL A 546 24.76 -20.03 3.23
C VAL A 546 23.63 -20.44 2.31
N GLY A 547 23.94 -20.60 1.02
CA GLY A 547 23.04 -21.12 0.01
C GLY A 547 23.66 -22.30 -0.72
N LEU A 548 22.85 -23.32 -0.98
CA LEU A 548 23.23 -24.51 -1.74
C LEU A 548 22.33 -24.65 -2.95
N GLY A 549 22.91 -25.03 -4.09
CA GLY A 549 22.15 -25.30 -5.32
C GLY A 549 22.69 -26.57 -6.01
N TRP A 550 21.76 -27.40 -6.50
CA TRP A 550 22.07 -28.55 -7.31
C TRP A 550 21.23 -28.56 -8.58
N ILE A 551 21.92 -28.42 -9.73
CA ILE A 551 21.25 -28.47 -11.03
C ILE A 551 21.16 -29.93 -11.48
N VAL A 552 20.10 -30.58 -11.05
CA VAL A 552 19.84 -32.03 -11.24
C VAL A 552 19.73 -32.37 -12.74
N SER A 553 19.15 -31.46 -13.55
CA SER A 553 19.00 -31.66 -14.99
C SER A 553 20.34 -31.75 -15.76
N LYS A 554 21.47 -31.39 -15.12
CA LYS A 554 22.81 -31.55 -15.73
C LYS A 554 23.53 -32.84 -15.35
N GLU A 555 22.90 -33.66 -14.50
CA GLU A 555 23.45 -34.98 -14.13
C GLU A 555 23.27 -35.98 -15.26
N GLY A 556 24.19 -36.98 -15.35
CA GLY A 556 24.21 -37.96 -16.45
C GLY A 556 22.87 -38.71 -16.63
N PHE A 557 22.12 -38.92 -15.56
CA PHE A 557 20.81 -39.59 -15.58
C PHE A 557 19.65 -38.75 -16.07
N LEU A 558 19.78 -37.38 -16.15
CA LEU A 558 18.75 -36.48 -16.62
C LEU A 558 19.21 -35.58 -17.79
N LYS A 559 20.51 -35.54 -18.14
CA LYS A 559 21.09 -34.57 -19.10
C LYS A 559 20.44 -34.60 -20.47
N ASP A 560 20.02 -35.77 -20.94
CA ASP A 560 19.40 -35.94 -22.26
C ASP A 560 17.89 -36.18 -22.18
N ASN A 561 17.28 -35.89 -21.03
CA ASN A 561 15.83 -36.06 -20.83
C ASN A 561 15.05 -34.95 -21.52
N ALA A 562 14.17 -35.35 -22.45
CA ALA A 562 13.38 -34.40 -23.26
C ALA A 562 12.35 -33.62 -22.41
N ALA A 563 11.95 -34.16 -21.26
CA ALA A 563 10.94 -33.50 -20.40
C ALA A 563 11.55 -32.47 -19.45
N PHE A 564 12.70 -32.78 -18.83
CA PHE A 564 13.35 -31.90 -17.86
C PHE A 564 14.43 -31.04 -18.49
N ASN A 565 14.07 -29.89 -19.03
CA ASN A 565 15.03 -28.93 -19.63
C ASN A 565 15.86 -28.23 -18.56
N PHE A 566 15.25 -27.96 -17.40
CA PHE A 566 15.92 -27.42 -16.23
C PHE A 566 15.27 -27.96 -14.97
N LEU A 567 16.08 -28.41 -14.04
CA LEU A 567 15.64 -28.79 -12.69
C LEU A 567 16.75 -28.45 -11.71
N LYS A 568 16.46 -27.55 -10.78
CA LYS A 568 17.38 -27.11 -9.72
C LYS A 568 16.73 -27.24 -8.36
N LEU A 569 17.41 -27.92 -7.44
CA LEU A 569 17.12 -27.92 -6.02
C LEU A 569 17.98 -26.86 -5.33
N ARG A 570 17.42 -26.13 -4.41
CA ARG A 570 18.13 -25.12 -3.62
C ARG A 570 17.70 -25.12 -2.16
N ALA A 571 18.64 -24.76 -1.30
CA ALA A 571 18.40 -24.57 0.13
C ALA A 571 19.24 -23.39 0.61
N SER A 572 18.69 -22.60 1.49
CA SER A 572 19.40 -21.47 2.11
C SER A 572 19.11 -21.38 3.60
N TYR A 573 20.12 -20.97 4.38
CA TYR A 573 20.00 -20.72 5.80
C TYR A 573 20.87 -19.52 6.18
N GLY A 574 20.34 -18.61 6.98
CA GLY A 574 21.11 -17.46 7.42
C GLY A 574 20.31 -16.47 8.23
N SER A 575 20.93 -15.32 8.51
CA SER A 575 20.32 -14.29 9.33
C SER A 575 20.42 -12.89 8.68
N THR A 576 19.43 -12.06 9.00
CA THR A 576 19.36 -10.64 8.63
C THR A 576 18.90 -9.83 9.83
N GLY A 577 19.23 -8.55 9.87
CA GLY A 577 18.80 -7.62 10.91
C GLY A 577 17.67 -6.73 10.46
N ASN A 578 17.05 -6.06 11.41
CA ASN A 578 16.11 -4.98 11.17
C ASN A 578 16.29 -3.88 12.21
N ILE A 579 16.38 -2.64 11.74
CA ILE A 579 16.38 -1.44 12.58
C ILE A 579 15.03 -0.73 12.46
N ASN A 580 14.62 -0.12 13.54
CA ASN A 580 13.38 0.64 13.61
C ASN A 580 13.68 2.06 14.02
N GLU A 581 13.52 3.01 13.12
CA GLU A 581 13.84 4.43 13.32
C GLU A 581 13.01 5.07 14.44
N LYS A 582 11.90 4.46 14.84
CA LYS A 582 11.09 4.92 15.97
C LYS A 582 11.80 4.72 17.33
N TYR A 583 12.70 3.75 17.43
CA TYR A 583 13.33 3.33 18.70
C TYR A 583 14.84 3.59 18.66
N ARG A 584 15.20 4.85 18.48
CA ARG A 584 16.60 5.31 18.41
C ARG A 584 17.11 5.77 19.77
N PHE A 585 18.40 5.59 20.00
CA PHE A 585 19.10 6.12 21.17
C PHE A 585 18.51 5.69 22.52
N LEU A 586 17.95 4.46 22.57
CA LEU A 586 17.37 3.92 23.80
C LEU A 586 18.36 3.83 24.97
N TYR A 587 19.65 3.93 24.67
CA TYR A 587 20.74 3.97 25.67
C TYR A 587 20.96 5.36 26.27
N GLN A 588 20.29 6.40 25.77
CA GLN A 588 20.43 7.76 26.27
C GLN A 588 19.22 8.17 27.11
N GLN A 589 19.49 8.92 28.17
CA GLN A 589 18.44 9.52 28.99
C GLN A 589 17.99 10.84 28.38
N PHE A 590 16.70 10.97 28.10
CA PHE A 590 16.11 12.20 27.59
C PHE A 590 15.15 12.79 28.63
N ALA A 591 15.11 14.12 28.70
CA ALA A 591 14.02 14.83 29.30
C ALA A 591 12.86 14.93 28.29
N VAL A 592 11.66 14.71 28.76
CA VAL A 592 10.42 14.79 27.95
C VAL A 592 9.53 15.91 28.45
N SER A 593 8.75 16.49 27.54
CA SER A 593 7.74 17.47 27.97
C SER A 593 6.74 16.83 28.92
N SER A 594 6.49 17.48 30.03
CA SER A 594 5.46 17.11 31.01
C SER A 594 4.28 18.07 30.92
N PRO A 595 3.04 17.62 31.18
CA PRO A 595 1.91 18.53 31.30
C PRO A 595 2.16 19.67 32.30
N GLY A 596 3.17 19.53 33.16
CA GLY A 596 3.54 20.52 34.15
C GLY A 596 2.58 20.49 35.36
N TRP A 597 2.43 21.63 36.00
CA TRP A 597 1.56 21.80 37.16
C TRP A 597 0.63 23.00 36.99
N ILE A 598 -0.44 23.00 37.73
CA ILE A 598 -1.43 24.06 37.73
C ILE A 598 -1.26 24.89 39.00
N THR A 599 -1.27 26.22 38.90
CA THR A 599 -1.17 27.12 40.02
C THR A 599 -2.32 28.13 40.04
N GLY A 600 -2.64 28.58 41.30
CA GLY A 600 -3.62 29.60 41.56
C GLY A 600 -5.07 29.23 41.30
N THR A 601 -6.00 30.07 41.69
CA THR A 601 -7.44 29.89 41.45
C THR A 601 -7.86 30.02 39.99
N ALA A 602 -6.99 30.60 39.14
CA ALA A 602 -7.19 30.74 37.68
C ALA A 602 -6.77 29.50 36.92
N ASN A 603 -6.33 28.42 37.57
CA ASN A 603 -5.85 27.19 36.94
C ASN A 603 -4.75 27.44 35.87
N THR A 604 -3.81 28.34 36.18
CA THR A 604 -2.72 28.63 35.26
C THR A 604 -1.81 27.42 35.11
N SER A 605 -1.71 26.89 33.87
CA SER A 605 -0.83 25.74 33.56
C SER A 605 0.59 26.23 33.34
N HIS A 606 1.56 25.58 33.97
CA HIS A 606 3.00 25.76 33.76
C HIS A 606 3.57 24.51 33.14
N GLY A 607 4.11 24.63 31.94
CA GLY A 607 4.83 23.55 31.29
C GLY A 607 6.08 23.12 32.07
N GLY A 608 6.38 21.83 32.03
CA GLY A 608 7.53 21.28 32.72
C GLY A 608 8.29 20.27 31.88
N LEU A 609 9.43 19.85 32.40
CA LEU A 609 10.18 18.69 31.90
C LEU A 609 10.09 17.58 32.94
N ALA A 610 9.91 16.36 32.46
CA ALA A 610 10.00 15.16 33.29
C ALA A 610 11.14 14.28 32.77
N GLU A 611 11.59 13.38 33.60
CA GLU A 611 12.52 12.34 33.20
C GLU A 611 11.80 11.39 32.25
N GLY A 612 12.43 11.14 31.10
CA GLY A 612 11.96 10.16 30.13
C GLY A 612 12.13 8.71 30.61
N PRO A 613 11.82 7.72 29.78
CA PRO A 613 12.02 6.32 30.10
C PRO A 613 13.47 6.01 30.51
N PHE A 614 13.64 5.04 31.40
CA PHE A 614 14.98 4.57 31.80
C PHE A 614 15.80 4.13 30.59
N THR A 615 17.10 4.30 30.66
CA THR A 615 17.98 3.91 29.56
C THR A 615 18.06 2.39 29.39
N ASN A 616 18.22 1.93 28.16
CA ASN A 616 18.54 0.54 27.85
C ASN A 616 19.82 0.46 26.98
N ALA A 617 20.96 0.32 27.60
CA ALA A 617 22.26 0.18 26.94
C ALA A 617 22.37 -1.15 26.14
N ASN A 618 21.56 -2.16 26.48
CA ASN A 618 21.55 -3.45 25.79
C ASN A 618 20.59 -3.49 24.58
N ALA A 619 19.95 -2.37 24.27
CA ALA A 619 19.10 -2.30 23.08
C ALA A 619 19.89 -2.64 21.81
N ALA A 620 19.32 -3.50 20.99
CA ALA A 620 19.91 -3.97 19.75
C ALA A 620 18.83 -4.06 18.64
N TRP A 621 19.27 -4.41 17.45
CA TRP A 621 18.38 -4.68 16.31
C TRP A 621 17.59 -5.97 16.48
N GLU A 622 16.45 -6.04 15.81
CA GLU A 622 15.72 -7.28 15.64
C GLU A 622 16.51 -8.21 14.70
N LYS A 623 16.56 -9.51 14.99
CA LYS A 623 17.25 -10.51 14.17
C LYS A 623 16.23 -11.49 13.58
N LYS A 624 16.27 -11.68 12.25
CA LYS A 624 15.49 -12.69 11.54
C LYS A 624 16.41 -13.78 11.01
N THR A 625 16.14 -15.02 11.37
CA THR A 625 16.80 -16.22 10.84
C THR A 625 15.82 -16.95 9.93
N THR A 626 16.23 -17.29 8.72
CA THR A 626 15.39 -17.93 7.70
C THR A 626 16.03 -19.21 7.20
N LEU A 627 15.24 -20.30 7.15
CA LEU A 627 15.50 -21.51 6.37
C LEU A 627 14.54 -21.52 5.19
N ASN A 628 15.06 -21.67 3.97
CA ASN A 628 14.26 -21.79 2.76
C ASN A 628 14.74 -22.97 1.93
N ILE A 629 13.80 -23.77 1.44
CA ILE A 629 14.06 -24.89 0.51
C ILE A 629 13.22 -24.63 -0.74
N GLY A 630 13.83 -24.73 -1.90
CA GLY A 630 13.17 -24.38 -3.16
C GLY A 630 13.50 -25.33 -4.30
N ILE A 631 12.61 -25.36 -5.28
CA ILE A 631 12.74 -26.08 -6.53
C ILE A 631 12.45 -25.11 -7.66
N ASP A 632 13.38 -24.99 -8.61
CA ASP A 632 13.17 -24.24 -9.85
C ASP A 632 13.18 -25.26 -11.01
N TRP A 633 12.20 -25.16 -11.91
CA TRP A 633 12.03 -26.17 -12.96
C TRP A 633 11.53 -25.59 -14.27
N GLU A 634 11.91 -26.26 -15.39
CA GLU A 634 11.40 -26.02 -16.73
C GLU A 634 11.20 -27.39 -17.43
N LEU A 635 9.95 -27.64 -17.86
CA LEU A 635 9.55 -28.89 -18.50
C LEU A 635 9.11 -28.62 -19.95
N TRP A 636 9.57 -29.51 -20.85
CA TRP A 636 9.25 -29.46 -22.30
C TRP A 636 9.48 -28.11 -22.96
N ARG A 637 10.28 -27.22 -22.34
CA ARG A 637 10.48 -25.82 -22.74
C ARG A 637 9.17 -24.98 -22.81
N LYS A 638 8.11 -25.46 -22.19
CA LYS A 638 6.77 -24.85 -22.20
C LYS A 638 6.29 -24.49 -20.80
N PHE A 639 6.57 -25.34 -19.83
CA PHE A 639 6.19 -25.11 -18.44
C PHE A 639 7.41 -24.69 -17.64
N SER A 640 7.29 -23.63 -16.87
CA SER A 640 8.32 -23.23 -15.92
C SER A 640 7.67 -22.84 -14.59
N GLY A 641 8.42 -23.00 -13.50
CA GLY A 641 7.88 -22.65 -12.19
C GLY A 641 8.91 -22.73 -11.09
N THR A 642 8.48 -22.25 -9.94
CA THR A 642 9.24 -22.31 -8.69
C THR A 642 8.33 -22.75 -7.57
N ILE A 643 8.87 -23.47 -6.61
CA ILE A 643 8.21 -23.79 -5.33
C ILE A 643 9.21 -23.50 -4.22
N ASP A 644 8.79 -22.76 -3.22
CA ASP A 644 9.56 -22.43 -2.03
C ASP A 644 8.77 -22.78 -0.77
N VAL A 645 9.43 -23.47 0.17
CA VAL A 645 8.93 -23.67 1.53
C VAL A 645 9.89 -23.00 2.48
N PHE A 646 9.37 -22.20 3.40
CA PHE A 646 10.20 -21.43 4.31
C PHE A 646 9.73 -21.51 5.76
N THR A 647 10.68 -21.32 6.67
CA THR A 647 10.43 -21.00 8.07
C THR A 647 11.35 -19.86 8.50
N GLU A 648 10.80 -18.93 9.24
CA GLU A 648 11.47 -17.73 9.73
C GLU A 648 11.29 -17.65 11.24
N LYS A 649 12.35 -17.29 11.93
CA LYS A 649 12.37 -16.99 13.35
C LYS A 649 12.86 -15.56 13.54
N ARG A 650 12.00 -14.68 14.06
CA ARG A 650 12.35 -13.32 14.41
C ARG A 650 12.45 -13.16 15.90
N THR A 651 13.60 -12.69 16.38
CA THR A 651 13.92 -12.52 17.79
C THR A 651 14.34 -11.10 18.09
N GLY A 652 14.28 -10.72 19.37
CA GLY A 652 14.67 -9.39 19.79
C GLY A 652 13.69 -8.30 19.33
N ILE A 653 12.41 -8.62 19.12
CA ILE A 653 11.40 -7.62 18.81
C ILE A 653 11.25 -6.71 20.00
N LEU A 654 11.33 -5.40 19.75
CA LEU A 654 11.25 -4.37 20.79
C LEU A 654 9.82 -4.24 21.33
N GLU A 655 9.69 -4.30 22.65
CA GLU A 655 8.45 -4.07 23.38
C GLU A 655 8.74 -3.49 24.77
N ILE A 656 7.73 -2.89 25.39
CA ILE A 656 7.83 -2.47 26.79
C ILE A 656 7.64 -3.72 27.67
N PRO A 657 8.64 -4.11 28.51
CA PRO A 657 8.57 -5.33 29.33
C PRO A 657 7.69 -5.12 30.58
N SER A 658 6.43 -4.71 30.40
CA SER A 658 5.51 -4.32 31.47
C SER A 658 5.04 -5.49 32.35
N ALA A 659 5.15 -6.74 31.88
CA ALA A 659 4.65 -7.90 32.61
C ALA A 659 5.33 -8.14 33.97
N GLY A 660 6.54 -7.64 34.16
CA GLY A 660 7.34 -7.83 35.38
C GLY A 660 7.35 -6.63 36.32
N VAL A 661 6.74 -5.51 35.96
CA VAL A 661 6.77 -4.26 36.72
C VAL A 661 5.35 -3.74 36.94
N PRO A 662 4.86 -3.72 38.17
CA PRO A 662 3.53 -3.19 38.48
C PRO A 662 3.41 -1.69 38.19
N ASP A 663 2.27 -1.24 37.69
CA ASP A 663 2.03 0.15 37.29
C ASP A 663 2.15 1.15 38.45
N TYR A 664 1.87 0.71 39.68
CA TYR A 664 1.97 1.58 40.89
C TYR A 664 3.42 1.97 41.23
N THR A 665 4.43 1.35 40.60
CA THR A 665 5.84 1.73 40.85
C THR A 665 6.18 3.10 40.24
N GLY A 666 5.36 3.58 39.30
CA GLY A 666 5.60 4.84 38.61
C GLY A 666 6.81 4.82 37.66
N PHE A 667 7.42 3.65 37.44
CA PHE A 667 8.57 3.55 36.54
C PHE A 667 8.15 3.68 35.07
N ASN A 668 8.81 4.58 34.35
CA ASN A 668 8.67 4.72 32.91
C ASN A 668 9.67 3.79 32.23
N LEU A 669 9.20 2.59 31.84
CA LEU A 669 10.05 1.54 31.26
C LEU A 669 10.46 1.86 29.83
N GLN A 670 11.72 1.54 29.50
CA GLN A 670 12.23 1.61 28.15
C GLN A 670 11.92 0.32 27.38
N TYR A 671 11.89 0.43 26.06
CA TYR A 671 11.79 -0.71 25.16
C TYR A 671 12.97 -1.67 25.34
N ALA A 672 12.67 -2.97 25.29
CA ALA A 672 13.65 -4.05 25.41
C ALA A 672 13.42 -5.10 24.32
N ASN A 673 14.49 -5.80 23.95
CA ASN A 673 14.48 -6.84 22.89
C ASN A 673 14.02 -8.19 23.47
N THR A 674 12.74 -8.31 23.84
CA THR A 674 12.20 -9.51 24.51
C THR A 674 11.32 -10.38 23.62
N GLY A 675 10.78 -9.83 22.54
CA GLY A 675 9.78 -10.51 21.70
C GLY A 675 10.34 -11.53 20.72
N GLU A 676 9.53 -12.56 20.42
CA GLU A 676 9.84 -13.60 19.43
C GLU A 676 8.59 -13.98 18.63
N VAL A 677 8.74 -14.02 17.29
CA VAL A 677 7.71 -14.45 16.33
C VAL A 677 8.30 -15.49 15.40
N HIS A 678 7.57 -16.57 15.17
CA HIS A 678 7.85 -17.54 14.12
C HIS A 678 6.89 -17.31 12.95
N ASN A 679 7.39 -17.49 11.73
CA ASN A 679 6.59 -17.41 10.51
C ASN A 679 6.95 -18.60 9.61
N LYS A 680 5.96 -19.18 8.94
CA LYS A 680 6.16 -20.29 8.00
C LYS A 680 5.21 -20.16 6.82
N GLY A 681 5.62 -20.71 5.69
CA GLY A 681 4.78 -20.63 4.50
C GLY A 681 5.29 -21.40 3.31
N LEU A 682 4.52 -21.30 2.24
CA LEU A 682 4.76 -21.91 0.95
C LEU A 682 4.48 -20.89 -0.15
N GLU A 683 5.32 -20.84 -1.14
CA GLU A 683 5.15 -20.03 -2.33
C GLU A 683 5.32 -20.92 -3.56
N ALA A 684 4.45 -20.77 -4.54
CA ALA A 684 4.57 -21.47 -5.81
C ALA A 684 4.20 -20.58 -6.98
N SER A 685 4.89 -20.77 -8.10
CA SER A 685 4.54 -20.15 -9.37
C SER A 685 4.63 -21.17 -10.50
N LEU A 686 3.73 -21.02 -11.47
CA LEU A 686 3.67 -21.85 -12.68
C LEU A 686 3.41 -20.93 -13.86
N LYS A 687 4.14 -21.12 -14.93
CA LYS A 687 3.94 -20.47 -16.21
C LYS A 687 3.98 -21.49 -17.32
N PHE A 688 3.01 -21.41 -18.22
CA PHE A 688 2.95 -22.15 -19.47
C PHE A 688 3.01 -21.15 -20.63
N ASP A 689 3.94 -21.33 -21.56
CA ASP A 689 4.09 -20.53 -22.76
C ASP A 689 4.14 -21.47 -23.99
N GLU A 690 3.32 -21.20 -24.99
CA GLU A 690 3.31 -21.95 -26.25
C GLU A 690 3.22 -21.01 -27.44
N LYS A 691 4.00 -21.32 -28.49
CA LYS A 691 3.95 -20.62 -29.75
C LYS A 691 3.70 -21.63 -30.85
N HIS A 692 2.54 -21.54 -31.51
CA HIS A 692 2.18 -22.36 -32.64
C HIS A 692 1.93 -21.49 -33.88
N ARG A 693 2.86 -21.44 -34.84
CA ARG A 693 2.82 -20.57 -36.03
C ARG A 693 2.63 -19.10 -35.67
N ASN A 694 1.44 -18.54 -35.94
CA ASN A 694 1.08 -17.14 -35.66
C ASN A 694 0.26 -16.95 -34.38
N PHE A 695 0.04 -18.02 -33.61
CA PHE A 695 -0.69 -17.99 -32.37
C PHE A 695 0.27 -18.25 -31.19
N GLU A 696 0.43 -17.28 -30.34
CA GLU A 696 1.20 -17.39 -29.08
C GLU A 696 0.21 -17.26 -27.94
N TYR A 697 0.28 -18.11 -26.93
CA TYR A 697 -0.54 -18.02 -25.74
C TYR A 697 0.23 -18.42 -24.51
N TYR A 698 -0.16 -17.83 -23.40
CA TYR A 698 0.42 -18.13 -22.11
C TYR A 698 -0.65 -18.19 -21.02
N VAL A 699 -0.39 -19.01 -20.02
CA VAL A 699 -1.16 -19.11 -18.80
C VAL A 699 -0.18 -19.14 -17.65
N GLY A 700 -0.39 -18.29 -16.64
CA GLY A 700 0.45 -18.24 -15.46
C GLY A 700 -0.38 -18.21 -14.18
N GLY A 701 0.18 -18.71 -13.10
CA GLY A 701 -0.44 -18.65 -11.80
C GLY A 701 0.61 -18.62 -10.69
N SER A 702 0.25 -18.01 -9.60
CA SER A 702 1.05 -18.02 -8.38
C SER A 702 0.15 -18.12 -7.15
N VAL A 703 0.67 -18.77 -6.13
CA VAL A 703 0.06 -18.82 -4.80
C VAL A 703 1.14 -18.62 -3.76
N ALA A 704 0.80 -17.86 -2.73
CA ALA A 704 1.65 -17.72 -1.55
C ALA A 704 0.79 -17.86 -0.31
N PHE A 705 1.28 -18.65 0.63
CA PHE A 705 0.73 -18.84 1.97
C PHE A 705 1.78 -18.46 3.00
N ALA A 706 1.42 -17.63 3.98
CA ALA A 706 2.29 -17.28 5.10
C ALA A 706 1.45 -17.13 6.38
N ARG A 707 1.90 -17.77 7.45
CA ARG A 707 1.26 -17.69 8.77
C ARG A 707 2.28 -17.52 9.86
N ASN A 708 2.15 -16.44 10.61
CA ASN A 708 2.98 -16.14 11.76
C ASN A 708 2.35 -16.65 13.07
N LYS A 709 3.18 -16.73 14.12
CA LYS A 709 2.79 -17.08 15.47
C LYS A 709 3.66 -16.33 16.46
N ILE A 710 3.06 -15.63 17.40
CA ILE A 710 3.75 -15.06 18.55
C ILE A 710 4.21 -16.19 19.46
N VAL A 711 5.53 -16.29 19.67
CA VAL A 711 6.13 -17.32 20.54
C VAL A 711 6.45 -16.76 21.90
N LYS A 712 6.95 -15.51 21.92
CA LYS A 712 7.27 -14.82 23.16
C LYS A 712 6.84 -13.36 23.09
N ARG A 713 6.14 -12.92 24.11
CA ARG A 713 5.72 -11.53 24.32
C ARG A 713 5.68 -11.23 25.81
N SER A 714 5.96 -10.01 26.21
CA SER A 714 5.81 -9.57 27.60
C SER A 714 4.33 -9.35 27.90
N GLU A 715 3.69 -10.36 28.49
CA GLU A 715 2.26 -10.33 28.84
C GLU A 715 2.08 -10.65 30.33
N ALA A 716 1.22 -9.90 31.00
CA ALA A 716 0.80 -10.22 32.36
C ALA A 716 0.12 -11.60 32.42
N PRO A 717 0.24 -12.33 33.54
CA PRO A 717 -0.45 -13.59 33.71
C PRO A 717 -1.95 -13.46 33.47
N GLN A 718 -2.51 -14.36 32.66
CA GLN A 718 -3.93 -14.39 32.31
C GLN A 718 -4.62 -15.57 33.01
N PRO A 719 -5.89 -15.41 33.43
CA PRO A 719 -6.62 -16.49 34.09
C PRO A 719 -6.93 -17.68 33.15
N TYR A 720 -7.03 -17.42 31.83
CA TYR A 720 -7.35 -18.43 30.83
C TYR A 720 -6.36 -18.40 29.68
N ASN A 721 -6.00 -19.60 29.16
CA ASN A 721 -5.02 -19.73 28.08
C ASN A 721 -5.42 -19.02 26.76
N TYR A 722 -6.71 -18.95 26.48
CA TYR A 722 -7.20 -18.27 25.26
C TYR A 722 -7.09 -16.74 25.34
N LEU A 723 -6.79 -16.15 26.47
CA LEU A 723 -6.60 -14.70 26.63
C LEU A 723 -5.18 -14.24 26.23
N TYR A 724 -4.19 -15.14 26.26
CA TYR A 724 -2.84 -14.78 25.82
C TYR A 724 -2.79 -14.48 24.32
N THR A 725 -1.97 -13.50 23.93
CA THR A 725 -1.64 -13.29 22.51
C THR A 725 -0.57 -14.27 22.05
N GLN A 726 0.26 -14.76 22.96
CA GLN A 726 1.19 -15.85 22.67
C GLN A 726 0.44 -17.11 22.19
N GLY A 727 1.00 -17.75 21.17
CA GLY A 727 0.37 -18.93 20.56
C GLY A 727 -0.49 -18.62 19.33
N TYR A 728 -0.83 -17.34 19.10
CA TYR A 728 -1.67 -16.89 18.00
C TYR A 728 -0.90 -15.99 17.01
N PRO A 729 -1.43 -15.76 15.81
CA PRO A 729 -0.88 -14.77 14.87
C PRO A 729 -0.86 -13.35 15.46
N ILE A 730 0.04 -12.51 14.93
CA ILE A 730 0.01 -11.06 15.17
C ILE A 730 -1.34 -10.53 14.66
N ASP A 731 -1.97 -9.64 15.43
CA ASP A 731 -3.27 -9.06 15.12
C ASP A 731 -4.41 -10.08 14.93
N GLN A 732 -4.30 -11.24 15.63
CA GLN A 732 -5.40 -12.20 15.69
C GLN A 732 -6.70 -11.51 16.13
N MET A 733 -7.75 -11.60 15.32
CA MET A 733 -9.06 -11.11 15.71
C MET A 733 -9.54 -11.81 16.99
N ARG A 734 -10.06 -11.03 17.93
CA ARG A 734 -10.57 -11.51 19.22
C ARG A 734 -11.90 -10.87 19.50
N GLY A 735 -12.77 -11.60 20.18
CA GLY A 735 -14.09 -11.09 20.52
C GLY A 735 -14.98 -12.11 21.20
N LEU A 736 -16.18 -11.69 21.49
CA LEU A 736 -17.24 -12.51 22.04
C LEU A 736 -17.86 -13.39 20.95
N VAL A 737 -18.32 -14.58 21.31
CA VAL A 737 -19.01 -15.52 20.39
C VAL A 737 -20.51 -15.22 20.40
N PHE A 738 -21.07 -14.82 19.28
CA PHE A 738 -22.49 -14.52 19.11
C PHE A 738 -23.39 -15.76 19.18
N LYS A 739 -24.46 -15.68 19.93
CA LYS A 739 -25.44 -16.77 20.13
C LYS A 739 -26.86 -16.41 19.67
N GLY A 740 -27.04 -15.28 19.02
CA GLY A 740 -28.33 -14.73 18.63
C GLY A 740 -28.67 -13.44 19.35
N PHE A 741 -29.90 -12.99 19.21
CA PHE A 741 -30.39 -11.82 19.94
C PHE A 741 -31.10 -12.26 21.23
N TYR A 742 -31.00 -11.46 22.28
CA TYR A 742 -31.86 -11.63 23.46
C TYR A 742 -33.31 -11.58 23.02
N GLN A 743 -34.10 -12.60 23.39
CA GLN A 743 -35.51 -12.69 23.09
C GLN A 743 -36.37 -12.18 24.26
N GLN A 744 -37.62 -11.80 24.00
CA GLN A 744 -38.58 -11.42 25.05
C GLN A 744 -38.71 -12.51 26.12
N SER A 745 -38.61 -13.77 25.71
CA SER A 745 -38.66 -14.95 26.61
C SER A 745 -37.46 -15.06 27.55
N ASP A 746 -36.36 -14.36 27.32
CA ASP A 746 -35.16 -14.36 28.16
C ASP A 746 -35.36 -13.49 29.44
N PHE A 747 -36.42 -12.68 29.48
CA PHE A 747 -36.73 -11.75 30.56
C PHE A 747 -37.99 -12.15 31.35
N ASP A 748 -38.06 -11.75 32.62
CA ASP A 748 -39.23 -11.83 33.45
C ASP A 748 -40.23 -10.68 33.20
N ALA A 749 -41.32 -10.67 33.93
CA ALA A 749 -42.37 -9.64 33.76
C ALA A 749 -41.91 -8.23 34.19
N ASN A 750 -40.81 -8.13 34.95
CA ASN A 750 -40.22 -6.88 35.42
C ASN A 750 -39.09 -6.40 34.49
N GLY A 751 -38.80 -7.15 33.39
CA GLY A 751 -37.73 -6.83 32.46
C GLY A 751 -36.31 -7.24 32.90
N ASN A 752 -36.18 -8.07 33.95
CA ASN A 752 -34.90 -8.60 34.38
C ASN A 752 -34.59 -9.93 33.67
N LEU A 753 -33.31 -10.23 33.42
CA LEU A 753 -32.90 -11.50 32.90
C LEU A 753 -33.32 -12.65 33.80
N LYS A 754 -33.88 -13.73 33.21
CA LYS A 754 -34.24 -14.94 33.93
C LYS A 754 -33.02 -15.66 34.46
N LYS A 755 -33.16 -16.39 35.56
CA LYS A 755 -32.11 -17.21 36.16
C LYS A 755 -31.51 -18.17 35.14
N GLY A 756 -30.20 -18.26 35.07
CA GLY A 756 -29.46 -19.12 34.14
C GLY A 756 -29.14 -18.51 32.77
N ILE A 757 -29.53 -17.27 32.53
CA ILE A 757 -29.12 -16.50 31.35
C ILE A 757 -27.98 -15.57 31.80
N PRO A 758 -26.77 -15.65 31.19
CA PRO A 758 -25.64 -14.81 31.55
C PRO A 758 -25.95 -13.32 31.43
N ALA A 759 -25.59 -12.55 32.46
CA ALA A 759 -25.75 -11.11 32.47
C ALA A 759 -24.56 -10.44 31.74
N SER A 760 -24.77 -9.29 31.10
CA SER A 760 -23.67 -8.52 30.52
C SER A 760 -23.09 -7.57 31.54
N SER A 761 -21.76 -7.55 31.69
CA SER A 761 -21.05 -6.55 32.50
C SER A 761 -20.95 -5.20 31.79
N TYR A 762 -21.23 -5.14 30.50
CA TYR A 762 -21.05 -3.93 29.69
C TYR A 762 -22.24 -2.98 29.78
N THR A 763 -23.46 -3.51 29.87
CA THR A 763 -24.69 -2.74 30.03
C THR A 763 -25.86 -3.65 30.42
N ASN A 764 -26.95 -3.05 30.96
CA ASN A 764 -28.21 -3.76 31.11
C ASN A 764 -28.82 -4.04 29.74
N VAL A 765 -28.81 -5.29 29.33
CA VAL A 765 -29.33 -5.73 28.05
C VAL A 765 -30.86 -5.73 27.98
N LYS A 766 -31.40 -5.58 26.79
CA LYS A 766 -32.83 -5.60 26.48
C LYS A 766 -33.12 -6.61 25.36
N PRO A 767 -34.39 -7.03 25.16
CA PRO A 767 -34.72 -7.82 23.98
C PRO A 767 -34.23 -7.16 22.69
N GLY A 768 -33.61 -7.96 21.79
CA GLY A 768 -33.00 -7.50 20.56
C GLY A 768 -31.53 -7.07 20.65
N ASP A 769 -30.94 -7.05 21.84
CA ASP A 769 -29.50 -6.88 22.00
C ASP A 769 -28.75 -8.16 21.67
N LEU A 770 -27.44 -8.03 21.35
CA LEU A 770 -26.58 -9.17 21.05
C LEU A 770 -26.38 -10.03 22.29
N LYS A 771 -26.64 -11.34 22.15
CA LYS A 771 -26.42 -12.36 23.18
C LYS A 771 -25.13 -13.11 22.88
N PHE A 772 -24.28 -13.27 23.88
CA PHE A 772 -22.95 -13.87 23.73
C PHE A 772 -22.83 -15.13 24.57
N ALA A 773 -21.83 -15.96 24.21
CA ALA A 773 -21.45 -17.14 24.98
C ALA A 773 -20.64 -16.73 26.21
N ASP A 774 -21.01 -17.27 27.33
CA ASP A 774 -20.26 -17.29 28.58
C ASP A 774 -19.19 -18.40 28.46
N GLN A 775 -17.93 -18.00 28.23
CA GLN A 775 -16.82 -18.91 27.90
C GLN A 775 -16.20 -19.51 29.15
N ASP A 776 -16.19 -18.80 30.26
CA ASP A 776 -15.63 -19.26 31.53
C ASP A 776 -16.70 -19.85 32.48
N GLY A 777 -17.98 -19.74 32.13
CA GLY A 777 -19.11 -20.34 32.87
C GLY A 777 -19.45 -19.62 34.18
N ASN A 778 -19.03 -18.36 34.35
CA ASN A 778 -19.25 -17.61 35.58
C ASN A 778 -20.60 -16.91 35.67
N GLY A 779 -21.42 -16.95 34.60
CA GLY A 779 -22.73 -16.30 34.49
C GLY A 779 -22.69 -14.82 34.13
N ILE A 780 -21.52 -14.28 33.79
CA ILE A 780 -21.33 -12.86 33.47
C ILE A 780 -20.52 -12.72 32.19
N ILE A 781 -21.07 -12.13 31.15
CA ILE A 781 -20.34 -11.80 29.92
C ILE A 781 -19.43 -10.60 30.13
N ASN A 782 -18.11 -10.79 30.00
CA ASN A 782 -17.11 -9.75 30.20
C ASN A 782 -15.87 -9.96 29.29
N ASP A 783 -14.75 -9.30 29.57
CA ASP A 783 -13.53 -9.41 28.78
C ASP A 783 -12.87 -10.80 28.89
N TYR A 784 -13.17 -11.59 29.90
CA TYR A 784 -12.69 -12.96 30.04
C TYR A 784 -13.37 -13.94 29.06
N ASP A 785 -14.50 -13.53 28.44
CA ASP A 785 -15.19 -14.34 27.42
C ASP A 785 -14.69 -14.10 25.99
N LYS A 786 -13.75 -13.16 25.80
CA LYS A 786 -13.19 -12.84 24.50
C LYS A 786 -12.20 -13.89 24.06
N VAL A 787 -12.52 -14.64 23.00
CA VAL A 787 -11.69 -15.70 22.45
C VAL A 787 -11.07 -15.29 21.11
N PRO A 788 -10.01 -15.97 20.64
CA PRO A 788 -9.51 -15.82 19.28
C PRO A 788 -10.58 -16.25 18.26
N LEU A 789 -10.84 -15.40 17.26
CA LEU A 789 -11.89 -15.61 16.25
C LEU A 789 -11.30 -15.50 14.85
N ASN A 790 -11.70 -16.44 13.97
CA ASN A 790 -11.39 -16.38 12.53
C ASN A 790 -9.90 -16.11 12.19
N TYR A 791 -9.65 -15.32 11.15
CA TYR A 791 -8.32 -14.96 10.64
C TYR A 791 -7.95 -13.53 11.02
N THR A 792 -6.77 -13.09 10.64
CA THR A 792 -6.32 -11.70 10.76
C THR A 792 -6.87 -10.82 9.65
N LYS A 793 -6.68 -9.49 9.76
CA LYS A 793 -7.03 -8.55 8.68
C LYS A 793 -6.12 -8.70 7.46
N LEU A 794 -4.83 -9.01 7.67
CA LEU A 794 -3.90 -9.31 6.58
C LEU A 794 -4.15 -10.74 6.08
N PRO A 795 -4.34 -10.96 4.76
CA PRO A 795 -4.60 -12.28 4.23
C PRO A 795 -3.40 -13.22 4.41
N GLU A 796 -3.66 -14.47 4.75
CA GLU A 796 -2.62 -15.51 4.80
C GLU A 796 -2.32 -16.10 3.43
N ILE A 797 -3.29 -16.07 2.50
CA ILE A 797 -3.16 -16.63 1.16
C ILE A 797 -3.35 -15.52 0.14
N THR A 798 -2.41 -15.41 -0.80
CA THR A 798 -2.53 -14.56 -1.98
C THR A 798 -2.40 -15.40 -3.24
N ILE A 799 -3.23 -15.13 -4.24
CA ILE A 799 -3.29 -15.86 -5.51
C ILE A 799 -3.18 -14.85 -6.64
N GLY A 800 -2.37 -15.17 -7.64
CA GLY A 800 -2.31 -14.46 -8.91
C GLY A 800 -2.60 -15.43 -10.05
N PHE A 801 -3.37 -15.02 -11.04
CA PHE A 801 -3.62 -15.81 -12.24
C PHE A 801 -3.63 -14.88 -13.45
N ASN A 802 -2.84 -15.22 -14.47
CA ASN A 802 -2.77 -14.49 -15.72
C ASN A 802 -2.92 -15.41 -16.92
N LEU A 803 -3.56 -14.88 -17.94
CA LEU A 803 -3.67 -15.55 -19.24
C LEU A 803 -3.61 -14.51 -20.36
N GLY A 804 -3.07 -14.91 -21.51
CA GLY A 804 -3.05 -14.04 -22.64
C GLY A 804 -2.72 -14.77 -23.95
N PHE A 805 -2.95 -14.08 -25.06
CA PHE A 805 -2.60 -14.58 -26.39
C PHE A 805 -2.20 -13.46 -27.34
N LYS A 806 -1.48 -13.85 -28.42
CA LYS A 806 -1.17 -12.99 -29.58
C LYS A 806 -1.54 -13.73 -30.84
N PHE A 807 -2.32 -13.09 -31.73
CA PHE A 807 -2.78 -13.68 -32.99
C PHE A 807 -3.01 -12.61 -34.05
N LYS A 808 -2.24 -12.67 -35.15
CA LYS A 808 -2.38 -11.80 -36.34
C LYS A 808 -2.53 -10.31 -36.02
N GLY A 809 -1.71 -9.81 -35.14
CA GLY A 809 -1.73 -8.40 -34.67
C GLY A 809 -2.64 -8.12 -33.49
N PHE A 810 -3.58 -8.99 -33.18
CA PHE A 810 -4.32 -8.93 -31.90
C PHE A 810 -3.46 -9.46 -30.77
N ASP A 811 -3.57 -8.84 -29.61
CA ASP A 811 -3.04 -9.33 -28.33
C ASP A 811 -4.09 -9.13 -27.23
N PHE A 812 -4.11 -10.08 -26.31
CA PHE A 812 -5.02 -10.09 -25.18
C PHE A 812 -4.24 -10.48 -23.92
N ASP A 813 -4.51 -9.81 -22.83
CA ASP A 813 -3.99 -10.12 -21.49
C ASP A 813 -5.12 -9.97 -20.46
N ALA A 814 -5.21 -10.89 -19.52
CA ALA A 814 -6.11 -10.79 -18.37
C ALA A 814 -5.39 -11.26 -17.11
N TYR A 815 -5.59 -10.53 -16.03
CA TYR A 815 -4.98 -10.79 -14.74
C TYR A 815 -6.01 -10.74 -13.60
N LEU A 816 -6.07 -11.82 -12.81
CA LEU A 816 -6.90 -11.95 -11.62
C LEU A 816 -6.04 -12.05 -10.37
N GLN A 817 -6.50 -11.43 -9.31
CA GLN A 817 -5.92 -11.57 -7.97
C GLN A 817 -6.97 -12.09 -7.00
N GLY A 818 -6.60 -13.09 -6.21
CA GLY A 818 -7.40 -13.57 -5.07
C GLY A 818 -6.66 -13.40 -3.76
N VAL A 819 -7.43 -13.22 -2.69
CA VAL A 819 -6.94 -13.34 -1.32
C VAL A 819 -7.88 -14.23 -0.53
N MET A 820 -7.32 -15.00 0.41
CA MET A 820 -8.09 -15.90 1.26
C MET A 820 -7.53 -15.90 2.68
N HIS A 821 -8.30 -16.45 3.61
CA HIS A 821 -7.99 -16.45 5.04
C HIS A 821 -7.81 -15.00 5.56
N ARG A 822 -8.79 -14.16 5.27
CA ARG A 822 -8.85 -12.78 5.72
C ARG A 822 -10.16 -12.53 6.47
N THR A 823 -10.07 -11.83 7.58
CA THR A 823 -11.24 -11.37 8.35
C THR A 823 -11.24 -9.85 8.40
N VAL A 824 -12.39 -9.24 8.21
CA VAL A 824 -12.61 -7.82 8.37
C VAL A 824 -13.59 -7.58 9.50
N SER A 825 -13.39 -6.52 10.27
CA SER A 825 -14.25 -6.13 11.37
C SER A 825 -15.05 -4.87 11.02
N LEU A 826 -16.36 -5.01 10.81
CA LEU A 826 -17.23 -3.85 10.58
C LEU A 826 -17.15 -2.85 11.74
N LEU A 827 -16.96 -3.34 12.96
CA LEU A 827 -16.83 -2.50 14.15
C LEU A 827 -15.58 -1.60 14.13
N ALA A 828 -14.46 -2.13 13.64
CA ALA A 828 -13.19 -1.39 13.59
C ALA A 828 -13.02 -0.62 12.29
N ASP A 829 -13.44 -1.21 11.17
CA ASP A 829 -13.16 -0.71 9.82
C ASP A 829 -14.29 0.17 9.24
N ALA A 830 -15.53 -0.02 9.71
CA ALA A 830 -16.72 0.73 9.24
C ALA A 830 -17.67 1.12 10.40
N PRO A 831 -17.20 1.82 11.44
CA PRO A 831 -17.98 2.05 12.68
C PRO A 831 -19.27 2.86 12.44
N TYR A 832 -19.29 3.78 11.49
CA TYR A 832 -20.47 4.58 11.17
C TYR A 832 -21.55 3.74 10.46
N TYR A 833 -21.15 2.69 9.75
CA TYR A 833 -22.03 1.79 9.03
C TYR A 833 -22.93 0.95 9.96
N ILE A 834 -22.45 0.66 11.18
CA ILE A 834 -23.07 -0.30 12.10
C ILE A 834 -23.72 0.31 13.36
N LYS A 835 -23.55 1.62 13.60
CA LYS A 835 -24.04 2.30 14.83
C LYS A 835 -25.09 3.35 14.50
N PRO A 836 -26.30 2.95 14.00
CA PRO A 836 -27.34 3.90 13.67
C PRO A 836 -27.75 4.70 14.89
N PHE A 837 -27.94 6.02 14.69
CA PHE A 837 -28.45 7.01 15.65
C PHE A 837 -27.59 7.31 16.87
N VAL A 838 -26.62 6.47 17.23
CA VAL A 838 -25.69 6.75 18.32
C VAL A 838 -24.81 7.96 17.93
N ASN A 839 -24.78 8.99 18.77
CA ASN A 839 -24.17 10.28 18.45
C ASN A 839 -24.73 10.92 17.16
N ASN A 840 -26.01 10.77 16.91
CA ASN A 840 -26.72 11.25 15.72
C ASN A 840 -26.24 10.63 14.37
N ASN A 841 -25.61 9.46 14.40
CA ASN A 841 -25.21 8.76 13.17
C ASN A 841 -26.41 8.48 12.24
N ASN A 842 -26.12 8.39 10.96
CA ASN A 842 -27.07 7.97 9.96
C ASN A 842 -27.45 6.48 10.13
N ILE A 843 -28.41 6.01 9.36
CA ILE A 843 -28.79 4.60 9.25
C ILE A 843 -28.44 4.09 7.86
N THR A 844 -27.84 2.91 7.79
CA THR A 844 -27.45 2.26 6.54
C THR A 844 -28.34 1.07 6.22
N ALA A 845 -28.22 0.54 5.01
CA ALA A 845 -28.92 -0.67 4.58
C ALA A 845 -28.68 -1.88 5.50
N PHE A 846 -27.54 -1.94 6.17
CA PHE A 846 -27.20 -2.95 7.18
C PHE A 846 -28.27 -3.06 8.28
N SER A 847 -28.82 -1.93 8.70
CA SER A 847 -29.81 -1.85 9.78
C SER A 847 -31.27 -1.91 9.32
N ALA A 848 -31.53 -2.11 8.02
CA ALA A 848 -32.87 -2.14 7.46
C ALA A 848 -33.75 -3.28 8.05
N ASN A 849 -33.15 -4.42 8.40
CA ASN A 849 -33.84 -5.53 9.07
C ASN A 849 -33.35 -5.66 10.52
N SER A 850 -33.47 -4.56 11.28
CA SER A 850 -33.16 -4.53 12.72
C SER A 850 -34.23 -5.28 13.53
N TRP A 851 -33.81 -5.83 14.66
CA TRP A 851 -34.67 -6.64 15.51
C TRP A 851 -35.87 -5.84 16.05
N THR A 852 -37.05 -6.44 15.89
CA THR A 852 -38.32 -6.06 16.56
C THR A 852 -38.98 -7.34 17.08
N PRO A 853 -40.00 -7.25 17.97
CA PRO A 853 -40.72 -8.42 18.41
C PRO A 853 -41.37 -9.22 17.26
N GLU A 854 -41.78 -8.54 16.19
CA GLU A 854 -42.49 -9.12 15.02
C GLU A 854 -41.51 -9.91 14.10
N ASN A 855 -40.25 -9.50 14.00
CA ASN A 855 -39.25 -10.14 13.14
C ASN A 855 -38.12 -10.83 13.95
N ALA A 856 -38.34 -11.11 15.21
CA ALA A 856 -37.32 -11.59 16.17
C ALA A 856 -36.51 -12.82 15.69
N THR A 857 -37.09 -13.68 14.82
CA THR A 857 -36.43 -14.87 14.25
C THR A 857 -35.70 -14.61 12.91
N THR A 858 -35.99 -13.49 12.24
CA THR A 858 -35.46 -13.17 10.90
C THR A 858 -34.61 -11.89 10.89
N ALA A 859 -34.48 -11.20 12.01
CA ALA A 859 -33.64 -10.02 12.15
C ALA A 859 -32.18 -10.34 11.87
N THR A 860 -31.51 -9.43 11.17
CA THR A 860 -30.09 -9.53 10.79
C THR A 860 -29.19 -8.51 11.51
N SER A 861 -29.80 -7.54 12.19
CA SER A 861 -29.08 -6.55 12.99
C SER A 861 -29.79 -6.33 14.35
N PRO A 862 -29.08 -5.85 15.39
CA PRO A 862 -29.67 -5.68 16.71
C PRO A 862 -30.77 -4.61 16.70
N ARG A 863 -31.56 -4.54 17.77
CA ARG A 863 -32.55 -3.48 17.93
C ARG A 863 -31.96 -2.10 17.75
N LEU A 864 -32.70 -1.20 17.12
CA LEU A 864 -32.32 0.20 17.01
C LEU A 864 -32.37 0.90 18.37
N SER A 865 -31.42 1.81 18.62
CA SER A 865 -31.37 2.61 19.85
C SER A 865 -30.70 3.94 19.55
N THR A 866 -31.15 5.01 20.21
CA THR A 866 -30.50 6.33 20.21
C THR A 866 -29.46 6.45 21.32
N LEU A 867 -29.45 5.50 22.25
CA LEU A 867 -28.54 5.46 23.38
C LEU A 867 -27.33 4.56 23.06
N SER A 868 -26.21 4.90 23.67
CA SER A 868 -25.02 4.06 23.58
C SER A 868 -25.28 2.68 24.20
N ASN A 869 -24.98 1.62 23.48
CA ASN A 869 -25.11 0.25 23.94
C ASN A 869 -23.75 -0.43 23.91
N ALA A 870 -23.05 -0.44 25.06
CA ALA A 870 -21.71 -1.00 25.16
C ALA A 870 -21.68 -2.51 24.92
N ASN A 871 -22.77 -3.26 25.14
CA ASN A 871 -22.87 -4.68 24.86
C ASN A 871 -22.86 -4.92 23.33
N ASN A 872 -23.72 -4.21 22.59
CA ASN A 872 -23.85 -4.40 21.13
C ASN A 872 -22.61 -3.92 20.37
N THR A 873 -21.77 -3.09 20.98
CA THR A 873 -20.53 -2.59 20.37
C THR A 873 -19.28 -3.32 20.86
N GLN A 874 -19.41 -4.48 21.51
CA GLN A 874 -18.25 -5.34 21.80
C GLN A 874 -17.75 -6.03 20.54
N ALA A 875 -16.42 -6.17 20.45
CA ALA A 875 -15.80 -6.99 19.43
C ALA A 875 -16.35 -8.43 19.51
N SER A 876 -16.91 -8.93 18.40
CA SER A 876 -17.53 -10.24 18.34
C SER A 876 -17.54 -10.76 16.90
N ASP A 877 -17.75 -12.06 16.72
CA ASP A 877 -17.90 -12.65 15.39
C ASP A 877 -19.15 -12.14 14.65
N PHE A 878 -20.15 -11.60 15.37
CA PHE A 878 -21.28 -10.89 14.74
C PHE A 878 -20.82 -9.72 13.84
N TRP A 879 -19.81 -8.99 14.24
CA TRP A 879 -19.27 -7.85 13.48
C TRP A 879 -18.16 -8.23 12.51
N MET A 880 -17.73 -9.49 12.51
CA MET A 880 -16.71 -9.99 11.60
C MET A 880 -17.32 -10.51 10.30
N ARG A 881 -16.64 -10.26 9.20
CA ARG A 881 -17.01 -10.76 7.86
C ARG A 881 -15.83 -11.50 7.26
N ASN A 882 -16.15 -12.47 6.41
CA ASN A 882 -15.15 -13.11 5.57
C ASN A 882 -14.68 -12.08 4.54
N GLY A 883 -13.40 -11.70 4.63
CA GLY A 883 -12.75 -10.72 3.78
C GLY A 883 -12.09 -11.31 2.53
N ASP A 884 -12.34 -12.58 2.21
CA ASP A 884 -11.83 -13.23 1.00
C ASP A 884 -12.45 -12.59 -0.24
N PHE A 885 -11.65 -12.39 -1.28
CA PHE A 885 -12.14 -11.90 -2.57
C PHE A 885 -11.33 -12.45 -3.75
N LEU A 886 -11.93 -12.44 -4.93
CA LEU A 886 -11.31 -12.60 -6.23
C LEU A 886 -11.63 -11.36 -7.06
N LYS A 887 -10.59 -10.70 -7.62
CA LYS A 887 -10.73 -9.44 -8.37
C LYS A 887 -10.11 -9.56 -9.74
N LEU A 888 -10.83 -9.14 -10.79
CA LEU A 888 -10.26 -8.93 -12.12
C LEU A 888 -9.48 -7.61 -12.12
N ARG A 889 -8.16 -7.74 -11.90
CA ARG A 889 -7.25 -6.59 -11.77
C ARG A 889 -6.99 -5.88 -13.08
N SER A 890 -6.74 -6.64 -14.15
CA SER A 890 -6.59 -6.04 -15.47
C SER A 890 -7.13 -6.97 -16.55
N ILE A 891 -7.63 -6.35 -17.60
CA ILE A 891 -7.94 -7.00 -18.87
C ILE A 891 -7.58 -6.01 -19.97
N GLU A 892 -6.82 -6.44 -20.97
CA GLU A 892 -6.41 -5.60 -22.10
C GLU A 892 -6.60 -6.34 -23.42
N LEU A 893 -7.18 -5.66 -24.39
CA LEU A 893 -7.26 -6.11 -25.77
C LEU A 893 -6.56 -5.08 -26.65
N GLY A 894 -5.53 -5.50 -27.38
CA GLY A 894 -4.76 -4.66 -28.27
C GLY A 894 -4.81 -5.15 -29.72
N TYR A 895 -4.56 -4.22 -30.64
CA TYR A 895 -4.37 -4.51 -32.06
C TYR A 895 -3.23 -3.68 -32.62
N THR A 896 -2.23 -4.36 -33.15
CA THR A 896 -1.10 -3.73 -33.85
C THR A 896 -1.46 -3.61 -35.34
N LEU A 897 -1.50 -2.38 -35.81
CA LEU A 897 -1.87 -2.06 -37.19
C LEU A 897 -0.82 -2.60 -38.18
N PRO A 898 -1.24 -3.17 -39.32
CA PRO A 898 -0.31 -3.61 -40.32
C PRO A 898 0.42 -2.41 -40.97
N GLN A 899 1.71 -2.58 -41.25
CA GLN A 899 2.58 -1.54 -41.84
C GLN A 899 2.24 -1.32 -43.32
N LYS A 900 1.16 -0.58 -43.63
CA LYS A 900 0.69 -0.23 -44.97
C LYS A 900 0.59 1.28 -45.16
N GLY A 901 0.76 1.79 -46.40
CA GLY A 901 0.66 3.22 -46.71
C GLY A 901 1.69 4.04 -45.89
N PHE A 902 1.24 5.13 -45.27
CA PHE A 902 2.08 6.01 -44.42
C PHE A 902 2.62 5.30 -43.18
N LEU A 903 1.93 4.25 -42.67
CA LEU A 903 2.38 3.45 -41.51
C LEU A 903 3.68 2.68 -41.79
N LYS A 904 4.12 2.55 -43.03
CA LYS A 904 5.43 1.97 -43.36
C LYS A 904 6.61 2.76 -42.82
N LYS A 905 6.40 4.06 -42.51
CA LYS A 905 7.42 4.94 -41.90
C LYS A 905 7.54 4.77 -40.42
N LEU A 906 6.62 4.03 -39.79
CA LEU A 906 6.55 3.77 -38.36
C LEU A 906 6.93 2.32 -38.09
N ASP A 907 7.67 2.07 -36.99
CA ASP A 907 8.04 0.70 -36.62
C ASP A 907 6.82 -0.10 -36.15
N ALA A 908 5.91 0.51 -35.42
CA ALA A 908 4.64 -0.10 -35.01
C ALA A 908 3.64 0.95 -34.52
N VAL A 909 2.35 0.71 -34.77
CA VAL A 909 1.24 1.43 -34.18
C VAL A 909 0.29 0.42 -33.56
N ARG A 910 0.10 0.48 -32.24
CA ARG A 910 -0.82 -0.38 -31.48
C ARG A 910 -1.89 0.46 -30.82
N ILE A 911 -3.15 0.11 -31.03
CA ILE A 911 -4.31 0.64 -30.31
C ILE A 911 -4.81 -0.41 -29.32
N PHE A 912 -5.31 0.00 -28.17
CA PHE A 912 -5.78 -0.93 -27.15
C PHE A 912 -6.87 -0.35 -26.26
N VAL A 913 -7.65 -1.25 -25.68
CA VAL A 913 -8.62 -0.97 -24.62
C VAL A 913 -8.18 -1.76 -23.40
N ASN A 914 -8.17 -1.10 -22.24
CA ASN A 914 -7.78 -1.70 -20.98
C ASN A 914 -8.86 -1.47 -19.92
N GLY A 915 -9.13 -2.51 -19.13
CA GLY A 915 -9.97 -2.44 -17.94
C GLY A 915 -9.13 -2.73 -16.69
N THR A 916 -9.30 -1.94 -15.63
CA THR A 916 -8.63 -2.12 -14.35
C THR A 916 -9.67 -2.22 -13.24
N ASN A 917 -9.55 -3.23 -12.36
CA ASN A 917 -10.45 -3.48 -11.21
C ASN A 917 -11.93 -3.59 -11.59
N LEU A 918 -12.27 -4.20 -12.73
CA LEU A 918 -13.64 -4.17 -13.28
C LEU A 918 -14.65 -4.96 -12.45
N PHE A 919 -14.24 -6.09 -11.90
CA PHE A 919 -15.11 -6.99 -11.16
C PHE A 919 -14.44 -7.48 -9.88
N THR A 920 -15.23 -7.54 -8.81
CA THR A 920 -14.85 -8.15 -7.53
C THR A 920 -15.91 -9.20 -7.17
N TRP A 921 -15.46 -10.37 -6.77
CA TRP A 921 -16.29 -11.42 -6.18
C TRP A 921 -15.87 -11.59 -4.73
N ASP A 922 -16.76 -11.29 -3.81
CA ASP A 922 -16.54 -11.34 -2.38
C ASP A 922 -17.80 -11.73 -1.60
N LYS A 923 -17.74 -11.72 -0.28
CA LYS A 923 -18.84 -12.05 0.63
C LYS A 923 -19.26 -10.88 1.52
N ILE A 924 -18.78 -9.67 1.21
CA ILE A 924 -19.10 -8.46 1.97
C ILE A 924 -20.16 -7.69 1.21
N ALA A 925 -21.35 -7.60 1.78
CA ALA A 925 -22.43 -6.82 1.18
C ALA A 925 -22.21 -5.31 1.42
N ASP A 926 -22.54 -4.49 0.43
CA ASP A 926 -22.58 -3.01 0.49
C ASP A 926 -21.27 -2.28 0.80
N LEU A 927 -20.11 -2.99 0.86
CA LEU A 927 -18.81 -2.41 1.10
C LEU A 927 -17.76 -3.05 0.17
N GLU A 928 -16.81 -2.28 -0.28
CA GLU A 928 -15.71 -2.77 -1.10
C GLU A 928 -14.77 -3.66 -0.25
N ALA A 929 -14.53 -4.90 -0.71
CA ALA A 929 -13.90 -5.94 0.08
C ALA A 929 -12.43 -5.67 0.43
N GLU A 930 -11.67 -4.96 -0.39
CA GLU A 930 -10.22 -4.75 -0.21
C GLU A 930 -9.94 -3.60 0.76
N GLY A 931 -10.54 -2.45 0.52
CA GLY A 931 -10.28 -1.21 1.25
C GLY A 931 -11.11 -1.10 2.52
N LEU A 932 -12.38 -1.53 2.52
CA LEU A 932 -13.39 -1.33 3.58
C LEU A 932 -13.41 0.08 4.14
N SER A 933 -12.67 0.98 3.50
CA SER A 933 -12.47 2.31 4.04
C SER A 933 -13.74 3.13 3.85
N MET A 934 -14.11 3.81 4.87
CA MET A 934 -15.08 4.89 4.82
C MET A 934 -14.50 6.15 4.16
N GLY A 935 -13.31 6.03 3.56
CA GLY A 935 -12.59 7.07 2.85
C GLY A 935 -12.91 7.11 1.36
N TYR A 936 -12.01 7.73 0.60
CA TYR A 936 -12.15 7.83 -0.86
C TYR A 936 -12.19 6.43 -1.50
N PRO A 937 -13.23 6.12 -2.34
CA PRO A 937 -13.46 4.77 -2.82
C PRO A 937 -12.33 4.30 -3.75
N LEU A 938 -12.10 2.99 -3.76
CA LEU A 938 -11.28 2.36 -4.78
C LEU A 938 -11.99 2.48 -6.14
N MET A 939 -11.20 2.61 -7.22
CA MET A 939 -11.70 2.94 -8.55
C MET A 939 -11.59 1.75 -9.49
N LYS A 940 -12.61 1.55 -10.31
CA LYS A 940 -12.55 0.78 -11.55
C LYS A 940 -12.34 1.71 -12.71
N THR A 941 -11.54 1.28 -13.69
CA THR A 941 -11.14 2.13 -14.83
C THR A 941 -11.35 1.39 -16.14
N VAL A 942 -11.88 2.09 -17.15
CA VAL A 942 -11.83 1.65 -18.54
C VAL A 942 -11.04 2.70 -19.30
N SER A 943 -9.97 2.27 -19.98
CA SER A 943 -9.10 3.18 -20.71
C SER A 943 -8.88 2.78 -22.17
N PHE A 944 -8.69 3.78 -23.00
CA PHE A 944 -8.32 3.65 -24.42
C PHE A 944 -6.91 4.19 -24.59
N GLY A 945 -6.09 3.49 -25.33
CA GLY A 945 -4.70 3.89 -25.52
C GLY A 945 -4.16 3.61 -26.90
N MET A 946 -3.09 4.34 -27.23
CA MET A 946 -2.32 4.17 -28.46
C MET A 946 -0.83 4.21 -28.15
N LYS A 947 -0.08 3.28 -28.72
CA LYS A 947 1.38 3.21 -28.65
C LYS A 947 1.96 3.27 -30.05
N VAL A 948 2.83 4.24 -30.29
CA VAL A 948 3.54 4.44 -31.57
C VAL A 948 5.04 4.22 -31.34
N LYS A 949 5.67 3.41 -32.17
CA LYS A 949 7.14 3.26 -32.26
C LYS A 949 7.63 3.81 -33.58
N LEU A 950 8.73 4.61 -33.51
CA LEU A 950 9.35 5.34 -34.63
C LEU A 950 10.81 4.91 -34.80
#